data_c2ed5e784ba1a143b2e54c182c4e126d
#
_entry.id   c2ed5e784ba1a143b2e54c182c4e126d
#
_cell.length_a   1.000
_cell.length_b   1.000
_cell.length_c   1.000
_cell.angle_alpha   90.00
_cell.angle_beta   90.00
_cell.angle_gamma   90.00
#
_symmetry.space_group_name_H-M   'P 1'
#
loop_
_entity.id
_entity.type
_entity.pdbx_description
1 polymer ?
#
loop_
_entity_poly.entity_id
_entity_poly.type
_entity_poly.pdbx_seq_one_letter_code
_entity_poly.pdbx_strand_id
1 'polypeptide(L)'
;IGEQELLFDEDQADQYIAMTGMIFSEEQRAKEKAYCVGMPIGWSITNSVYWQMRMGQDEKDVTKPFSDEEYRTMVGEALSQMWDYLEYHVYDRWEISIQEFLMEVAIVEDFTVYMAEMITGRNDVESLLERIQWIGNFMDIVRNGSETVYKLRNQMRISMIRRLRRKYTKEQIRKLYENAGLYYQISKQPLKALSMYQQVNDTERIASVLIDNVRIAPNNAYYYELKPYYLKLPEEKICKSPELMCGMSMLQSLLLNTEESERWYRELQKYAKEHTGSERRSAKGKILYLDIGLPHRGSDHMVEILKNAYLLLLDKEVKIQEFSVTSNQASQMNGGKDFCEWSKRDRELAGSIGKIVEFVLGKYGKGLVNLALAESFFEKGGDNYEVAMLANKGRMQAEAGGKIEQCFVGDGMLAWLHIITGKVKEAEELLTRFKGKAQQENAERILPNIDTFLVRCALYDADKAAIAKWLAQAPDEELIFSIYDRFHYITKVRVYLQNGRNEQAYHLLLKCAYYAKVMQRTYIDIEVKLLLAITQYRMGEKKWDETLGEALTKAEEYHFVRIITREGAAIRPLLLATSWKPSEVEKNPAQTRKNKQFWAKVQDETEKMTRFYPAYLKAGVEEVALSDTMLRILKLQADGMSKEKIAAELNMTTANVKYHTQQIYKRLGVSNKAGAVMEAGKRGLI
;
A
#
# COMPACT_ATOMS: atom_id res chain seq x y z
N ILE A 1 -19.01 -20.02 -38.83
CA ILE A 1 -19.00 -20.48 -37.42
C ILE A 1 -17.96 -19.63 -36.70
N GLY A 2 -18.41 -18.81 -35.76
CA GLY A 2 -17.51 -17.99 -34.95
C GLY A 2 -16.83 -18.80 -33.84
N GLU A 3 -15.74 -18.25 -33.25
CA GLU A 3 -15.00 -18.90 -32.14
C GLU A 3 -15.92 -19.24 -30.96
N GLN A 4 -16.86 -18.33 -30.62
CA GLN A 4 -17.82 -18.53 -29.52
C GLN A 4 -18.79 -19.69 -29.73
N GLU A 5 -19.02 -20.08 -30.95
CA GLU A 5 -19.89 -21.24 -31.29
C GLU A 5 -19.18 -22.58 -31.19
N LEU A 6 -17.83 -22.55 -31.08
CA LEU A 6 -16.98 -23.73 -30.95
C LEU A 6 -16.51 -23.99 -29.50
N LEU A 7 -16.74 -23.04 -28.60
CA LEU A 7 -16.37 -23.17 -27.19
C LEU A 7 -17.57 -23.68 -26.37
N PHE A 8 -17.30 -24.51 -25.38
CA PHE A 8 -18.29 -24.86 -24.38
C PHE A 8 -18.60 -23.64 -23.49
N ASP A 9 -19.88 -23.35 -23.33
CA ASP A 9 -20.36 -22.47 -22.28
C ASP A 9 -20.25 -23.15 -20.88
N GLU A 10 -20.63 -22.42 -19.82
CA GLU A 10 -20.56 -22.96 -18.47
C GLU A 10 -21.45 -24.19 -18.26
N ASP A 11 -22.64 -24.19 -18.81
CA ASP A 11 -23.59 -25.29 -18.69
C ASP A 11 -23.12 -26.53 -19.47
N GLN A 12 -22.58 -26.33 -20.65
CA GLN A 12 -21.99 -27.41 -21.49
C GLN A 12 -20.75 -28.01 -20.82
N ALA A 13 -19.94 -27.19 -20.16
CA ALA A 13 -18.78 -27.67 -19.38
C ALA A 13 -19.25 -28.53 -18.20
N ASP A 14 -20.29 -28.12 -17.48
CA ASP A 14 -20.86 -28.91 -16.38
C ASP A 14 -21.50 -30.22 -16.88
N GLN A 15 -22.19 -30.17 -18.00
CA GLN A 15 -22.74 -31.39 -18.63
C GLN A 15 -21.62 -32.35 -19.04
N TYR A 16 -20.51 -31.84 -19.59
CA TYR A 16 -19.37 -32.67 -19.97
C TYR A 16 -18.72 -33.34 -18.77
N ILE A 17 -18.51 -32.60 -17.67
CA ILE A 17 -18.01 -33.14 -16.40
C ILE A 17 -18.93 -34.26 -15.88
N ALA A 18 -20.24 -34.02 -15.88
CA ALA A 18 -21.23 -34.99 -15.42
C ALA A 18 -21.23 -36.25 -16.32
N MET A 19 -21.19 -36.07 -17.66
CA MET A 19 -21.20 -37.16 -18.63
C MET A 19 -19.94 -38.04 -18.55
N THR A 20 -18.78 -37.42 -18.26
CA THR A 20 -17.50 -38.12 -18.18
C THR A 20 -17.24 -38.72 -16.80
N GLY A 21 -18.07 -38.40 -15.80
CA GLY A 21 -17.95 -38.92 -14.45
C GLY A 21 -16.77 -38.34 -13.64
N MET A 22 -16.17 -37.24 -14.07
CA MET A 22 -15.12 -36.56 -13.32
C MET A 22 -15.72 -35.89 -12.07
N ILE A 23 -15.05 -36.06 -10.93
CA ILE A 23 -15.50 -35.52 -9.64
C ILE A 23 -14.54 -34.45 -9.17
N PHE A 24 -14.99 -33.22 -9.15
CA PHE A 24 -14.27 -32.04 -8.70
C PHE A 24 -14.99 -31.38 -7.51
N SER A 25 -14.24 -30.75 -6.62
CA SER A 25 -14.82 -29.78 -5.67
C SER A 25 -15.32 -28.54 -6.42
N GLU A 26 -16.16 -27.70 -5.79
CA GLU A 26 -16.62 -26.46 -6.42
C GLU A 26 -15.44 -25.54 -6.84
N GLU A 27 -14.41 -25.46 -5.99
CA GLU A 27 -13.22 -24.66 -6.28
C GLU A 27 -12.41 -25.25 -7.45
N GLN A 28 -12.22 -26.58 -7.49
CA GLN A 28 -11.52 -27.26 -8.57
C GLN A 28 -12.29 -27.11 -9.89
N ARG A 29 -13.64 -27.23 -9.86
CA ARG A 29 -14.49 -27.06 -11.03
C ARG A 29 -14.36 -25.66 -11.62
N ALA A 30 -14.39 -24.62 -10.79
CA ALA A 30 -14.20 -23.24 -11.24
C ALA A 30 -12.81 -23.01 -11.87
N LYS A 31 -11.77 -23.63 -11.29
CA LYS A 31 -10.42 -23.57 -11.85
C LYS A 31 -10.32 -24.29 -13.20
N GLU A 32 -10.92 -25.49 -13.35
CA GLU A 32 -10.90 -26.22 -14.63
C GLU A 32 -11.61 -25.47 -15.73
N LYS A 33 -12.78 -24.86 -15.46
CA LYS A 33 -13.45 -23.98 -16.42
C LYS A 33 -12.55 -22.84 -16.88
N ALA A 34 -11.80 -22.25 -15.97
CA ALA A 34 -10.83 -21.20 -16.29
C ALA A 34 -9.62 -21.71 -17.08
N TYR A 35 -9.13 -22.92 -16.81
CA TYR A 35 -8.01 -23.53 -17.54
C TYR A 35 -8.39 -23.99 -18.96
N CYS A 36 -9.51 -24.68 -19.11
CA CYS A 36 -9.97 -25.17 -20.41
C CYS A 36 -10.50 -24.04 -21.31
N VAL A 37 -10.89 -22.89 -20.75
CA VAL A 37 -11.43 -21.71 -21.48
C VAL A 37 -12.49 -22.10 -22.50
N GLY A 38 -13.35 -23.09 -22.16
CA GLY A 38 -14.38 -23.62 -23.05
C GLY A 38 -13.88 -24.50 -24.19
N MET A 39 -12.59 -24.70 -24.39
CA MET A 39 -12.05 -25.50 -25.51
C MET A 39 -12.37 -27.01 -25.36
N PRO A 40 -13.09 -27.65 -26.30
CA PRO A 40 -13.42 -29.07 -26.22
C PRO A 40 -12.19 -29.98 -26.11
N ILE A 41 -11.09 -29.61 -26.78
CA ILE A 41 -9.82 -30.38 -26.70
C ILE A 41 -9.20 -30.31 -25.30
N GLY A 42 -9.30 -29.15 -24.62
CA GLY A 42 -8.85 -29.01 -23.24
C GLY A 42 -9.60 -29.96 -22.31
N TRP A 43 -10.92 -29.98 -22.42
CA TRP A 43 -11.78 -30.89 -21.66
C TRP A 43 -11.51 -32.36 -21.94
N SER A 44 -11.27 -32.73 -23.22
CA SER A 44 -10.92 -34.09 -23.60
C SER A 44 -9.59 -34.56 -23.00
N ILE A 45 -8.58 -33.69 -23.00
CA ILE A 45 -7.29 -33.97 -22.40
C ILE A 45 -7.40 -34.07 -20.87
N THR A 46 -8.09 -33.13 -20.23
CA THR A 46 -8.35 -33.17 -18.79
C THR A 46 -9.03 -34.48 -18.39
N ASN A 47 -10.07 -34.90 -19.13
CA ASN A 47 -10.75 -36.17 -18.90
C ASN A 47 -9.79 -37.37 -19.02
N SER A 48 -8.95 -37.40 -20.05
CA SER A 48 -7.98 -38.46 -20.22
C SER A 48 -6.98 -38.56 -19.05
N VAL A 49 -6.41 -37.41 -18.66
CA VAL A 49 -5.44 -37.37 -17.55
C VAL A 49 -6.12 -37.69 -16.22
N TYR A 50 -7.34 -37.17 -15.98
CA TYR A 50 -8.14 -37.48 -14.81
C TYR A 50 -8.28 -39.01 -14.60
N TRP A 51 -8.72 -39.71 -15.62
CA TRP A 51 -8.93 -41.15 -15.51
C TRP A 51 -7.62 -41.93 -15.47
N GLN A 52 -6.56 -41.48 -16.15
CA GLN A 52 -5.22 -42.09 -16.03
C GLN A 52 -4.73 -42.04 -14.58
N MET A 53 -4.91 -40.93 -13.88
CA MET A 53 -4.52 -40.79 -12.47
C MET A 53 -5.44 -41.56 -11.51
N ARG A 54 -6.68 -41.86 -11.91
CA ARG A 54 -7.60 -42.71 -11.12
C ARG A 54 -7.39 -44.20 -11.34
N MET A 55 -6.69 -44.62 -12.40
CA MET A 55 -6.39 -46.00 -12.66
C MET A 55 -5.53 -46.59 -11.53
N GLY A 56 -6.05 -47.64 -10.88
CA GLY A 56 -5.36 -48.31 -9.76
C GLY A 56 -5.64 -47.75 -8.35
N GLN A 57 -6.51 -46.78 -8.23
CA GLN A 57 -7.03 -46.32 -6.91
C GLN A 57 -8.18 -47.21 -6.43
N ASP A 58 -8.36 -47.31 -5.09
CA ASP A 58 -9.49 -48.02 -4.50
C ASP A 58 -10.82 -47.37 -4.88
N GLU A 59 -11.91 -48.17 -5.07
CA GLU A 59 -13.25 -47.69 -5.42
C GLU A 59 -13.77 -46.58 -4.51
N LYS A 60 -13.39 -46.57 -3.22
CA LYS A 60 -13.80 -45.54 -2.27
C LYS A 60 -13.12 -44.19 -2.48
N ASP A 61 -11.96 -44.16 -3.10
CA ASP A 61 -11.23 -42.93 -3.36
C ASP A 61 -11.61 -42.32 -4.72
N VAL A 62 -12.07 -43.12 -5.67
CA VAL A 62 -12.59 -42.66 -6.97
C VAL A 62 -13.85 -41.81 -6.84
N THR A 63 -14.61 -41.96 -5.75
CA THR A 63 -15.85 -41.19 -5.48
C THR A 63 -15.64 -39.85 -4.80
N LYS A 64 -14.39 -39.45 -4.54
CA LYS A 64 -14.06 -38.15 -3.89
C LYS A 64 -13.30 -37.25 -4.86
N PRO A 65 -13.41 -35.93 -4.70
CA PRO A 65 -12.51 -34.98 -5.39
C PRO A 65 -11.03 -35.33 -5.08
N PHE A 66 -10.13 -34.95 -5.99
CA PHE A 66 -8.70 -35.00 -5.72
C PHE A 66 -8.31 -34.14 -4.51
N SER A 67 -7.29 -34.54 -3.77
CA SER A 67 -6.58 -33.64 -2.85
C SER A 67 -5.96 -32.46 -3.64
N ASP A 68 -5.60 -31.39 -2.95
CA ASP A 68 -5.00 -30.22 -3.61
C ASP A 68 -3.67 -30.55 -4.33
N GLU A 69 -2.90 -31.50 -3.82
CA GLU A 69 -1.64 -31.94 -4.43
C GLU A 69 -1.88 -32.77 -5.68
N GLU A 70 -2.78 -33.74 -5.60
CA GLU A 70 -3.19 -34.57 -6.75
C GLU A 70 -3.80 -33.72 -7.86
N TYR A 71 -4.67 -32.75 -7.47
CA TYR A 71 -5.29 -31.83 -8.42
C TYR A 71 -4.25 -30.98 -9.16
N ARG A 72 -3.26 -30.42 -8.44
CA ARG A 72 -2.17 -29.66 -9.07
C ARG A 72 -1.37 -30.53 -10.04
N THR A 73 -1.12 -31.77 -9.69
CA THR A 73 -0.41 -32.73 -10.54
C THR A 73 -1.21 -33.03 -11.80
N MET A 74 -2.52 -33.29 -11.66
CA MET A 74 -3.43 -33.54 -12.78
C MET A 74 -3.46 -32.34 -13.75
N VAL A 75 -3.64 -31.13 -13.23
CA VAL A 75 -3.65 -29.91 -14.04
C VAL A 75 -2.32 -29.70 -14.77
N GLY A 76 -1.21 -29.93 -14.08
CA GLY A 76 0.13 -29.82 -14.68
C GLY A 76 0.31 -30.77 -15.85
N GLU A 77 -0.11 -32.02 -15.71
CA GLU A 77 -0.05 -33.05 -16.76
C GLU A 77 -1.01 -32.74 -17.92
N ALA A 78 -2.25 -32.36 -17.62
CA ALA A 78 -3.24 -32.00 -18.64
C ALA A 78 -2.78 -30.79 -19.48
N LEU A 79 -2.25 -29.77 -18.83
CA LEU A 79 -1.66 -28.62 -19.52
C LEU A 79 -0.45 -29.03 -20.38
N SER A 80 0.42 -29.93 -19.90
CA SER A 80 1.56 -30.41 -20.68
C SER A 80 1.11 -31.12 -21.96
N GLN A 81 0.14 -32.06 -21.87
CA GLN A 81 -0.38 -32.76 -23.01
C GLN A 81 -1.14 -31.85 -23.99
N MET A 82 -1.87 -30.86 -23.47
CA MET A 82 -2.54 -29.85 -24.33
C MET A 82 -1.50 -29.02 -25.12
N TRP A 83 -0.40 -28.65 -24.50
CA TRP A 83 0.67 -27.91 -25.17
C TRP A 83 1.37 -28.77 -26.23
N ASP A 84 1.67 -30.03 -25.94
CA ASP A 84 2.29 -30.96 -26.89
C ASP A 84 1.38 -31.17 -28.12
N TYR A 85 0.06 -31.27 -27.91
CA TYR A 85 -0.91 -31.34 -28.98
C TYR A 85 -0.92 -30.07 -29.87
N LEU A 86 -1.01 -28.88 -29.23
CA LEU A 86 -0.99 -27.61 -29.95
C LEU A 86 0.33 -27.36 -30.68
N GLU A 87 1.47 -27.73 -30.07
CA GLU A 87 2.77 -27.62 -30.72
C GLU A 87 2.82 -28.45 -32.00
N TYR A 88 2.48 -29.73 -31.94
CA TYR A 88 2.60 -30.64 -33.05
C TYR A 88 1.55 -30.41 -34.17
N HIS A 89 0.29 -30.14 -33.79
CA HIS A 89 -0.80 -30.09 -34.76
C HIS A 89 -1.09 -28.69 -35.30
N VAL A 90 -0.67 -27.64 -34.59
CA VAL A 90 -0.97 -26.23 -34.95
C VAL A 90 0.31 -25.48 -35.26
N TYR A 91 1.19 -25.26 -34.26
CA TYR A 91 2.30 -24.34 -34.40
C TYR A 91 3.42 -24.84 -35.33
N ASP A 92 3.71 -26.11 -35.36
CA ASP A 92 4.74 -26.65 -36.23
C ASP A 92 4.39 -26.64 -37.73
N ARG A 93 3.10 -26.36 -38.03
CA ARG A 93 2.60 -26.23 -39.39
C ARG A 93 2.60 -24.78 -39.92
N TRP A 94 2.85 -23.81 -39.06
CA TRP A 94 2.95 -22.44 -39.50
C TRP A 94 4.30 -22.19 -40.18
N GLU A 95 4.33 -21.11 -40.97
CA GLU A 95 5.61 -20.65 -41.54
C GLU A 95 6.61 -20.32 -40.43
N ILE A 96 7.87 -20.66 -40.68
CA ILE A 96 8.96 -20.46 -39.73
C ILE A 96 9.05 -19.01 -39.28
N SER A 97 8.85 -18.05 -40.20
CA SER A 97 8.84 -16.60 -39.89
C SER A 97 7.79 -16.21 -38.84
N ILE A 98 6.60 -16.82 -38.91
CA ILE A 98 5.51 -16.59 -37.95
C ILE A 98 5.84 -17.26 -36.61
N GLN A 99 6.35 -18.50 -36.65
CA GLN A 99 6.77 -19.21 -35.44
C GLN A 99 7.83 -18.43 -34.66
N GLU A 100 8.88 -17.97 -35.36
CA GLU A 100 9.97 -17.17 -34.77
C GLU A 100 9.44 -15.87 -34.18
N PHE A 101 8.69 -15.10 -34.97
CA PHE A 101 8.10 -13.84 -34.53
C PHE A 101 7.27 -13.98 -33.25
N LEU A 102 6.38 -14.98 -33.20
CA LEU A 102 5.53 -15.21 -32.02
C LEU A 102 6.34 -15.62 -30.79
N MET A 103 7.42 -16.40 -30.96
CA MET A 103 8.34 -16.73 -29.86
C MET A 103 9.07 -15.48 -29.36
N GLU A 104 9.54 -14.62 -30.27
CA GLU A 104 10.32 -13.43 -29.95
C GLU A 104 9.50 -12.37 -29.22
N VAL A 105 8.25 -12.12 -29.65
CA VAL A 105 7.38 -11.13 -28.99
C VAL A 105 6.71 -11.64 -27.71
N ALA A 106 6.70 -12.96 -27.49
CA ALA A 106 6.07 -13.53 -26.28
C ALA A 106 6.75 -13.11 -24.96
N ILE A 107 7.98 -12.59 -25.00
CA ILE A 107 8.69 -12.11 -23.81
C ILE A 107 8.05 -10.90 -23.16
N VAL A 108 7.20 -10.16 -23.87
CA VAL A 108 6.44 -9.03 -23.37
C VAL A 108 4.94 -9.35 -23.23
N GLU A 109 4.21 -8.58 -22.42
CA GLU A 109 2.78 -8.82 -22.21
C GLU A 109 1.93 -8.29 -23.36
N ASP A 110 2.30 -7.11 -23.84
CA ASP A 110 1.69 -6.41 -24.95
C ASP A 110 2.77 -5.70 -25.77
N PHE A 111 2.48 -5.43 -27.04
CA PHE A 111 3.42 -4.75 -27.92
C PHE A 111 2.71 -3.97 -29.03
N THR A 112 3.36 -2.94 -29.53
CA THR A 112 3.02 -2.23 -30.77
C THR A 112 3.90 -2.74 -31.91
N VAL A 113 3.57 -2.40 -33.16
CA VAL A 113 4.41 -2.71 -34.31
C VAL A 113 5.84 -2.25 -34.08
N TYR A 114 6.02 -0.98 -33.74
CA TYR A 114 7.33 -0.38 -33.49
C TYR A 114 8.11 -1.11 -32.36
N MET A 115 7.43 -1.48 -31.28
CA MET A 115 8.06 -2.24 -30.20
C MET A 115 8.52 -3.62 -30.68
N ALA A 116 7.69 -4.33 -31.46
CA ALA A 116 8.02 -5.63 -32.00
C ALA A 116 9.21 -5.55 -32.98
N GLU A 117 9.27 -4.53 -33.84
CA GLU A 117 10.42 -4.25 -34.71
C GLU A 117 11.71 -4.06 -33.90
N MET A 118 11.66 -3.26 -32.84
CA MET A 118 12.81 -3.07 -31.95
C MET A 118 13.26 -4.34 -31.25
N ILE A 119 12.31 -5.17 -30.78
CA ILE A 119 12.64 -6.43 -30.08
C ILE A 119 13.27 -7.43 -31.03
N THR A 120 12.65 -7.65 -32.17
CA THR A 120 13.01 -8.74 -33.11
C THR A 120 14.07 -8.32 -34.13
N GLY A 121 14.21 -7.02 -34.39
CA GLY A 121 15.04 -6.49 -35.48
C GLY A 121 14.46 -6.72 -36.88
N ARG A 122 13.16 -7.04 -36.99
CA ARG A 122 12.45 -7.31 -38.24
C ARG A 122 11.85 -6.05 -38.83
N ASN A 123 11.73 -6.01 -40.15
CA ASN A 123 11.08 -4.91 -40.91
C ASN A 123 9.74 -5.35 -41.50
N ASP A 124 9.34 -6.60 -41.34
CA ASP A 124 8.15 -7.23 -41.92
C ASP A 124 7.01 -7.46 -40.90
N VAL A 125 7.09 -6.81 -39.73
CA VAL A 125 6.19 -7.03 -38.59
C VAL A 125 4.72 -6.82 -38.95
N GLU A 126 4.38 -5.75 -39.67
CA GLU A 126 2.98 -5.49 -40.09
C GLU A 126 2.42 -6.62 -40.94
N SER A 127 3.20 -7.06 -41.95
CA SER A 127 2.83 -8.18 -42.82
C SER A 127 2.66 -9.51 -42.03
N LEU A 128 3.54 -9.76 -41.06
CA LEU A 128 3.40 -10.92 -40.19
C LEU A 128 2.14 -10.86 -39.34
N LEU A 129 1.81 -9.71 -38.77
CA LEU A 129 0.62 -9.51 -37.96
C LEU A 129 -0.67 -9.68 -38.78
N GLU A 130 -0.72 -9.15 -39.99
CA GLU A 130 -1.83 -9.39 -40.91
C GLU A 130 -2.04 -10.87 -41.21
N ARG A 131 -0.95 -11.60 -41.50
CA ARG A 131 -1.01 -13.03 -41.76
C ARG A 131 -1.43 -13.85 -40.55
N ILE A 132 -0.96 -13.50 -39.35
CA ILE A 132 -1.36 -14.14 -38.09
C ILE A 132 -2.86 -13.97 -37.83
N GLN A 133 -3.42 -12.80 -38.13
CA GLN A 133 -4.88 -12.56 -38.00
C GLN A 133 -5.71 -13.48 -38.91
N TRP A 134 -5.18 -13.85 -40.09
CA TRP A 134 -5.83 -14.81 -41.00
C TRP A 134 -5.75 -16.25 -40.51
N ILE A 135 -4.71 -16.62 -39.73
CA ILE A 135 -4.49 -17.99 -39.28
C ILE A 135 -5.41 -18.35 -38.09
N GLY A 136 -5.75 -17.37 -37.25
CA GLY A 136 -6.62 -17.61 -36.10
C GLY A 136 -6.56 -16.51 -35.04
N ASN A 137 -7.40 -16.64 -34.03
CA ASN A 137 -7.60 -15.62 -32.99
C ASN A 137 -6.66 -15.87 -31.79
N PHE A 138 -5.34 -15.80 -32.00
CA PHE A 138 -4.32 -16.05 -30.99
C PHE A 138 -3.86 -14.77 -30.25
N MET A 139 -4.32 -13.61 -30.72
CA MET A 139 -3.97 -12.30 -30.18
C MET A 139 -5.23 -11.45 -29.96
N ASP A 140 -5.26 -10.76 -28.86
CA ASP A 140 -6.21 -9.67 -28.62
C ASP A 140 -5.64 -8.37 -29.20
N ILE A 141 -6.49 -7.60 -29.89
CA ILE A 141 -6.11 -6.35 -30.53
C ILE A 141 -6.90 -5.23 -29.89
N VAL A 142 -6.19 -4.30 -29.26
CA VAL A 142 -6.77 -3.13 -28.60
C VAL A 142 -6.34 -1.87 -29.35
N ARG A 143 -7.32 -1.07 -29.79
CA ARG A 143 -7.06 0.22 -30.43
C ARG A 143 -7.23 1.34 -29.42
N ASN A 144 -6.12 1.99 -29.08
CA ASN A 144 -6.06 3.14 -28.20
C ASN A 144 -5.74 4.40 -29.01
N GLY A 145 -6.76 5.12 -29.47
CA GLY A 145 -6.56 6.29 -30.31
C GLY A 145 -5.92 5.92 -31.65
N SER A 146 -4.72 6.45 -31.93
CA SER A 146 -3.95 6.17 -33.16
C SER A 146 -3.05 4.95 -33.05
N GLU A 147 -2.90 4.36 -31.88
CA GLU A 147 -1.99 3.25 -31.64
C GLU A 147 -2.73 1.91 -31.51
N THR A 148 -2.23 0.89 -32.18
CA THR A 148 -2.75 -0.47 -32.08
C THR A 148 -1.80 -1.30 -31.23
N VAL A 149 -2.35 -1.87 -30.15
CA VAL A 149 -1.63 -2.72 -29.22
C VAL A 149 -2.07 -4.18 -29.41
N TYR A 150 -1.10 -5.06 -29.52
CA TYR A 150 -1.30 -6.50 -29.71
C TYR A 150 -0.90 -7.21 -28.43
N LYS A 151 -1.73 -8.16 -28.01
CA LYS A 151 -1.48 -8.98 -26.82
C LYS A 151 -1.69 -10.44 -27.16
N LEU A 152 -0.65 -11.28 -26.99
CA LEU A 152 -0.81 -12.70 -27.10
C LEU A 152 -1.70 -13.23 -25.99
N ARG A 153 -2.66 -14.09 -26.31
CA ARG A 153 -3.47 -14.77 -25.30
C ARG A 153 -2.59 -15.58 -24.38
N ASN A 154 -2.93 -15.63 -23.12
CA ASN A 154 -2.04 -16.05 -22.04
C ASN A 154 -1.46 -17.47 -22.27
N GLN A 155 -2.28 -18.42 -22.70
CA GLN A 155 -1.83 -19.77 -23.01
C GLN A 155 -0.85 -19.77 -24.19
N MET A 156 -1.15 -19.02 -25.24
CA MET A 156 -0.27 -18.88 -26.41
C MET A 156 1.08 -18.30 -26.00
N ARG A 157 1.07 -17.23 -25.20
CA ARG A 157 2.30 -16.60 -24.70
C ARG A 157 3.17 -17.56 -23.91
N ILE A 158 2.59 -18.34 -22.99
CA ILE A 158 3.30 -19.34 -22.18
C ILE A 158 3.95 -20.40 -23.07
N SER A 159 3.22 -20.92 -24.06
CA SER A 159 3.75 -21.90 -25.01
C SER A 159 4.93 -21.33 -25.82
N MET A 160 4.77 -20.11 -26.35
CA MET A 160 5.82 -19.46 -27.14
C MET A 160 7.09 -19.19 -26.32
N ILE A 161 6.97 -18.78 -25.05
CA ILE A 161 8.13 -18.65 -24.15
C ILE A 161 8.81 -20.00 -23.91
N ARG A 162 8.04 -21.08 -23.75
CA ARG A 162 8.59 -22.45 -23.59
C ARG A 162 9.36 -22.88 -24.83
N ARG A 163 8.82 -22.64 -26.03
CA ARG A 163 9.50 -22.94 -27.33
C ARG A 163 10.74 -22.08 -27.52
N LEU A 164 10.66 -20.77 -27.20
CA LEU A 164 11.80 -19.85 -27.23
C LEU A 164 12.98 -20.43 -26.45
N ARG A 165 12.74 -20.86 -25.21
CA ARG A 165 13.78 -21.44 -24.35
C ARG A 165 14.38 -22.76 -24.88
N ARG A 166 13.64 -23.52 -25.69
CA ARG A 166 14.11 -24.77 -26.31
C ARG A 166 14.87 -24.53 -27.62
N LYS A 167 14.42 -23.55 -28.44
CA LYS A 167 14.94 -23.34 -29.79
C LYS A 167 16.05 -22.29 -29.87
N TYR A 168 16.06 -21.31 -28.98
CA TYR A 168 17.01 -20.21 -29.01
C TYR A 168 18.15 -20.41 -28.01
N THR A 169 19.34 -19.92 -28.42
CA THR A 169 20.50 -19.89 -27.53
C THR A 169 20.30 -18.86 -26.43
N LYS A 170 21.01 -19.01 -25.32
CA LYS A 170 20.97 -18.02 -24.21
C LYS A 170 21.32 -16.62 -24.68
N GLU A 171 22.23 -16.48 -25.64
CA GLU A 171 22.65 -15.18 -26.18
C GLU A 171 21.54 -14.53 -27.03
N GLN A 172 20.84 -15.31 -27.84
CA GLN A 172 19.70 -14.81 -28.62
C GLN A 172 18.57 -14.35 -27.69
N ILE A 173 18.23 -15.14 -26.67
CA ILE A 173 17.23 -14.78 -25.66
C ILE A 173 17.66 -13.52 -24.93
N ARG A 174 18.92 -13.41 -24.54
CA ARG A 174 19.49 -12.25 -23.89
C ARG A 174 19.28 -11.00 -24.72
N LYS A 175 19.60 -11.06 -26.01
CA LYS A 175 19.44 -9.91 -26.93
C LYS A 175 17.98 -9.45 -27.05
N LEU A 176 17.02 -10.37 -27.10
CA LEU A 176 15.59 -10.02 -27.13
C LEU A 176 15.18 -9.24 -25.87
N TYR A 177 15.54 -9.73 -24.68
CA TYR A 177 15.25 -9.04 -23.42
C TYR A 177 15.97 -7.69 -23.30
N GLU A 178 17.22 -7.58 -23.80
CA GLU A 178 17.95 -6.33 -23.83
C GLU A 178 17.28 -5.29 -24.75
N ASN A 179 16.81 -5.72 -25.92
CA ASN A 179 16.09 -4.87 -26.86
C ASN A 179 14.74 -4.40 -26.26
N ALA A 180 13.98 -5.30 -25.64
CA ALA A 180 12.74 -4.96 -24.95
C ALA A 180 12.98 -3.97 -23.79
N GLY A 181 14.02 -4.21 -23.01
CA GLY A 181 14.44 -3.31 -21.93
C GLY A 181 14.82 -1.92 -22.45
N LEU A 182 15.55 -1.85 -23.57
CA LEU A 182 15.92 -0.60 -24.20
C LEU A 182 14.68 0.18 -24.71
N TYR A 183 13.72 -0.51 -25.33
CA TYR A 183 12.46 0.09 -25.72
C TYR A 183 11.75 0.74 -24.51
N TYR A 184 11.59 0.00 -23.43
CA TYR A 184 10.95 0.52 -22.22
C TYR A 184 11.73 1.67 -21.57
N GLN A 185 13.05 1.66 -21.64
CA GLN A 185 13.88 2.75 -21.12
C GLN A 185 13.69 4.03 -21.95
N ILE A 186 13.68 3.94 -23.28
CA ILE A 186 13.40 5.06 -24.19
C ILE A 186 11.98 5.58 -23.97
N SER A 187 11.02 4.70 -23.79
CA SER A 187 9.60 5.01 -23.53
C SER A 187 9.33 5.49 -22.08
N LYS A 188 10.37 5.73 -21.29
CA LYS A 188 10.28 6.20 -19.89
C LYS A 188 9.44 5.30 -18.98
N GLN A 189 9.52 3.99 -19.16
CA GLN A 189 8.89 2.96 -18.34
C GLN A 189 9.95 2.16 -17.56
N PRO A 190 10.60 2.75 -16.54
CA PRO A 190 11.79 2.17 -15.89
C PRO A 190 11.52 0.82 -15.22
N LEU A 191 10.33 0.61 -14.64
CA LEU A 191 9.98 -0.67 -13.99
C LEU A 191 9.91 -1.82 -14.99
N LYS A 192 9.32 -1.58 -16.18
CA LYS A 192 9.28 -2.59 -17.25
C LYS A 192 10.69 -2.84 -17.82
N ALA A 193 11.49 -1.79 -18.01
CA ALA A 193 12.88 -1.93 -18.46
C ALA A 193 13.70 -2.79 -17.48
N LEU A 194 13.63 -2.51 -16.18
CA LEU A 194 14.30 -3.26 -15.13
C LEU A 194 13.85 -4.73 -15.09
N SER A 195 12.55 -4.99 -15.26
CA SER A 195 12.01 -6.34 -15.33
C SER A 195 12.64 -7.14 -16.49
N MET A 196 12.79 -6.53 -17.66
CA MET A 196 13.43 -7.17 -18.82
C MET A 196 14.91 -7.46 -18.56
N TYR A 197 15.67 -6.49 -18.10
CA TYR A 197 17.10 -6.67 -17.80
C TYR A 197 17.34 -7.68 -16.68
N GLN A 198 16.41 -7.79 -15.73
CA GLN A 198 16.49 -8.80 -14.65
C GLN A 198 16.38 -10.24 -15.18
N GLN A 199 15.57 -10.50 -16.24
CA GLN A 199 15.44 -11.83 -16.82
C GLN A 199 16.78 -12.40 -17.34
N VAL A 200 17.69 -11.52 -17.70
CA VAL A 200 19.02 -11.86 -18.23
C VAL A 200 20.18 -11.50 -17.30
N ASN A 201 19.88 -11.10 -16.07
CA ASN A 201 20.84 -10.67 -15.06
C ASN A 201 21.82 -9.58 -15.56
N ASP A 202 21.34 -8.64 -16.39
CA ASP A 202 22.16 -7.54 -16.88
C ASP A 202 22.30 -6.45 -15.82
N THR A 203 23.24 -6.65 -14.92
CA THR A 203 23.50 -5.72 -13.79
C THR A 203 24.01 -4.35 -14.24
N GLU A 204 24.66 -4.24 -15.45
CA GLU A 204 25.11 -2.95 -15.97
C GLU A 204 23.93 -2.07 -16.40
N ARG A 205 23.00 -2.64 -17.16
CA ARG A 205 21.82 -1.90 -17.60
C ARG A 205 20.86 -1.63 -16.44
N ILE A 206 20.72 -2.57 -15.50
CA ILE A 206 19.96 -2.34 -14.27
C ILE A 206 20.55 -1.13 -13.53
N ALA A 207 21.87 -1.10 -13.31
CA ALA A 207 22.52 0.03 -12.66
C ALA A 207 22.30 1.36 -13.40
N SER A 208 22.39 1.35 -14.74
CA SER A 208 22.13 2.54 -15.58
C SER A 208 20.71 3.07 -15.38
N VAL A 209 19.69 2.21 -15.44
CA VAL A 209 18.29 2.60 -15.25
C VAL A 209 18.06 3.16 -13.83
N LEU A 210 18.65 2.55 -12.80
CA LEU A 210 18.56 3.04 -11.44
C LEU A 210 19.23 4.41 -11.27
N ILE A 211 20.39 4.65 -11.90
CA ILE A 211 21.09 5.95 -11.89
C ILE A 211 20.21 7.01 -12.55
N ASP A 212 19.66 6.72 -13.72
CA ASP A 212 18.78 7.66 -14.43
C ASP A 212 17.53 7.98 -13.61
N ASN A 213 16.95 6.97 -12.97
CA ASN A 213 15.80 7.18 -12.10
C ASN A 213 16.11 8.12 -10.91
N VAL A 214 17.26 7.98 -10.26
CA VAL A 214 17.68 8.88 -9.17
C VAL A 214 17.80 10.33 -9.65
N ARG A 215 18.15 10.55 -10.90
CA ARG A 215 18.30 11.90 -11.49
C ARG A 215 16.97 12.60 -11.77
N ILE A 216 15.93 11.83 -12.09
CA ILE A 216 14.64 12.35 -12.55
C ILE A 216 13.50 12.19 -11.55
N ALA A 217 13.59 11.29 -10.57
CA ALA A 217 12.49 10.97 -9.69
C ALA A 217 12.44 11.89 -8.46
N PRO A 218 11.41 12.74 -8.31
CA PRO A 218 11.29 13.65 -7.17
C PRO A 218 10.72 12.98 -5.90
N ASN A 219 10.28 11.73 -5.97
CA ASN A 219 9.59 11.06 -4.87
C ASN A 219 10.38 9.87 -4.33
N ASN A 220 10.60 9.84 -3.02
CA ASN A 220 11.32 8.76 -2.34
C ASN A 220 10.65 7.39 -2.47
N ALA A 221 9.35 7.33 -2.76
CA ALA A 221 8.63 6.09 -3.00
C ALA A 221 9.21 5.25 -4.13
N TYR A 222 9.84 5.88 -5.14
CA TYR A 222 10.51 5.16 -6.22
C TYR A 222 11.62 4.25 -5.72
N TYR A 223 12.37 4.63 -4.69
CA TYR A 223 13.39 3.74 -4.12
C TYR A 223 12.78 2.47 -3.54
N TYR A 224 11.62 2.58 -2.90
CA TYR A 224 10.91 1.44 -2.34
C TYR A 224 10.37 0.50 -3.44
N GLU A 225 9.80 1.05 -4.51
CA GLU A 225 9.33 0.30 -5.67
C GLU A 225 10.46 -0.43 -6.38
N LEU A 226 11.66 0.18 -6.42
CA LEU A 226 12.86 -0.37 -7.04
C LEU A 226 13.68 -1.29 -6.12
N LYS A 227 13.22 -1.53 -4.89
CA LYS A 227 13.88 -2.40 -3.90
C LYS A 227 14.43 -3.71 -4.46
N PRO A 228 13.67 -4.52 -5.25
CA PRO A 228 14.17 -5.81 -5.72
C PRO A 228 15.41 -5.70 -6.60
N TYR A 229 15.55 -4.57 -7.30
CA TYR A 229 16.67 -4.32 -8.19
C TYR A 229 17.89 -3.80 -7.44
N TYR A 230 17.70 -2.85 -6.51
CA TYR A 230 18.78 -2.35 -5.65
C TYR A 230 19.43 -3.46 -4.84
N LEU A 231 18.64 -4.31 -4.17
CA LEU A 231 19.15 -5.36 -3.29
C LEU A 231 19.86 -6.52 -4.01
N LYS A 232 19.68 -6.63 -5.32
CA LYS A 232 20.36 -7.64 -6.16
C LYS A 232 21.64 -7.12 -6.81
N LEU A 233 21.90 -5.83 -6.77
CA LEU A 233 23.13 -5.29 -7.34
C LEU A 233 24.34 -5.69 -6.49
N PRO A 234 25.46 -6.09 -7.14
CA PRO A 234 26.74 -6.28 -6.44
C PRO A 234 27.21 -4.99 -5.76
N GLU A 235 27.73 -5.10 -4.54
CA GLU A 235 28.21 -3.97 -3.75
C GLU A 235 29.26 -3.15 -4.50
N GLU A 236 30.18 -3.82 -5.20
CA GLU A 236 31.22 -3.18 -6.01
C GLU A 236 30.66 -2.23 -7.08
N LYS A 237 29.47 -2.53 -7.62
CA LYS A 237 28.82 -1.66 -8.59
C LYS A 237 28.17 -0.45 -7.92
N ILE A 238 27.57 -0.66 -6.76
CA ILE A 238 26.94 0.42 -5.98
C ILE A 238 28.00 1.43 -5.57
N CYS A 239 29.16 0.96 -5.09
CA CYS A 239 30.27 1.83 -4.66
C CYS A 239 30.90 2.67 -5.77
N LYS A 240 30.66 2.34 -7.05
CA LYS A 240 31.15 3.11 -8.21
C LYS A 240 30.27 4.30 -8.59
N SER A 241 29.11 4.45 -7.99
CA SER A 241 28.15 5.51 -8.36
C SER A 241 27.60 6.24 -7.15
N PRO A 242 27.78 7.56 -7.08
CA PRO A 242 27.13 8.38 -6.05
C PRO A 242 25.62 8.26 -6.04
N GLU A 243 24.99 8.09 -7.22
CA GLU A 243 23.56 7.91 -7.37
C GLU A 243 23.09 6.60 -6.74
N LEU A 244 23.81 5.49 -6.97
CA LEU A 244 23.45 4.19 -6.40
C LEU A 244 23.66 4.13 -4.89
N MET A 245 24.77 4.69 -4.38
CA MET A 245 25.01 4.81 -2.93
C MET A 245 23.94 5.67 -2.25
N CYS A 246 23.58 6.78 -2.87
CA CYS A 246 22.47 7.63 -2.41
C CYS A 246 21.14 6.87 -2.38
N GLY A 247 20.82 6.14 -3.46
CA GLY A 247 19.62 5.32 -3.55
C GLY A 247 19.58 4.20 -2.51
N MET A 248 20.71 3.52 -2.29
CA MET A 248 20.81 2.49 -1.24
C MET A 248 20.65 3.07 0.16
N SER A 249 21.31 4.19 0.49
CA SER A 249 21.13 4.85 1.79
C SER A 249 19.66 5.21 2.02
N MET A 250 19.00 5.82 1.03
CA MET A 250 17.58 6.14 1.13
C MET A 250 16.71 4.88 1.27
N LEU A 251 16.93 3.86 0.45
CA LEU A 251 16.18 2.61 0.48
C LEU A 251 16.29 1.91 1.84
N GLN A 252 17.51 1.79 2.40
CA GLN A 252 17.72 1.16 3.69
C GLN A 252 17.01 1.93 4.82
N SER A 253 17.02 3.26 4.75
CA SER A 253 16.21 4.09 5.66
C SER A 253 14.70 3.76 5.53
N LEU A 254 14.18 3.68 4.31
CA LEU A 254 12.77 3.34 4.05
C LEU A 254 12.40 1.92 4.50
N LEU A 255 13.37 1.01 4.59
CA LEU A 255 13.22 -0.35 5.09
C LEU A 255 13.45 -0.47 6.61
N LEU A 256 13.60 0.64 7.31
CA LEU A 256 13.89 0.73 8.74
C LEU A 256 15.28 0.20 9.15
N ASN A 257 16.18 -0.01 8.20
CA ASN A 257 17.55 -0.44 8.40
C ASN A 257 18.47 0.78 8.54
N THR A 258 18.34 1.50 9.65
CA THR A 258 19.02 2.79 9.84
C THR A 258 20.55 2.69 9.84
N GLU A 259 21.11 1.61 10.41
CA GLU A 259 22.54 1.36 10.42
C GLU A 259 23.13 1.16 9.02
N GLU A 260 22.44 0.37 8.18
CA GLU A 260 22.84 0.17 6.80
C GLU A 260 22.66 1.44 5.96
N SER A 261 21.61 2.22 6.22
CA SER A 261 21.45 3.54 5.61
C SER A 261 22.66 4.45 5.89
N GLU A 262 23.08 4.52 7.16
CA GLU A 262 24.23 5.31 7.57
C GLU A 262 25.57 4.73 7.06
N ARG A 263 25.68 3.41 6.87
CA ARG A 263 26.85 2.80 6.22
C ARG A 263 27.01 3.31 4.78
N TRP A 264 25.95 3.25 3.98
CA TRP A 264 25.97 3.74 2.60
C TRP A 264 26.18 5.25 2.51
N TYR A 265 25.66 6.01 3.47
CA TYR A 265 25.93 7.43 3.57
C TYR A 265 27.42 7.72 3.82
N ARG A 266 28.09 6.95 4.71
CA ARG A 266 29.55 7.07 4.95
C ARG A 266 30.38 6.68 3.74
N GLU A 267 30.01 5.63 3.00
CA GLU A 267 30.66 5.28 1.74
C GLU A 267 30.54 6.40 0.70
N LEU A 268 29.38 7.04 0.60
CA LEU A 268 29.20 8.20 -0.26
C LEU A 268 30.06 9.40 0.17
N GLN A 269 30.21 9.64 1.46
CA GLN A 269 31.10 10.67 1.97
C GLN A 269 32.59 10.37 1.66
N LYS A 270 33.00 9.12 1.77
CA LYS A 270 34.34 8.65 1.40
C LYS A 270 34.58 8.88 -0.09
N TYR A 271 33.63 8.47 -0.95
CA TYR A 271 33.70 8.71 -2.39
C TYR A 271 33.89 10.20 -2.73
N ALA A 272 33.15 11.08 -2.05
CA ALA A 272 33.29 12.53 -2.25
C ALA A 272 34.66 13.10 -1.85
N LYS A 273 35.39 12.44 -0.94
CA LYS A 273 36.76 12.81 -0.54
C LYS A 273 37.83 12.32 -1.52
N GLU A 274 37.63 11.12 -2.05
CA GLU A 274 38.59 10.44 -2.94
C GLU A 274 38.53 10.92 -4.39
N HIS A 275 37.41 11.52 -4.82
CA HIS A 275 37.20 11.98 -6.18
C HIS A 275 37.28 13.50 -6.33
N THR A 276 37.42 13.99 -7.55
CA THR A 276 37.52 15.41 -7.87
C THR A 276 36.55 15.80 -8.99
N GLY A 277 36.48 17.07 -9.33
CA GLY A 277 35.71 17.56 -10.50
C GLY A 277 34.20 17.27 -10.40
N SER A 278 33.61 16.73 -11.48
CA SER A 278 32.17 16.46 -11.59
C SER A 278 31.68 15.37 -10.65
N GLU A 279 32.48 14.33 -10.42
CA GLU A 279 32.13 13.21 -9.53
C GLU A 279 32.00 13.67 -8.09
N ARG A 280 32.96 14.45 -7.59
CA ARG A 280 32.88 15.07 -6.27
C ARG A 280 31.64 15.98 -6.14
N ARG A 281 31.33 16.76 -7.16
CA ARG A 281 30.15 17.64 -7.14
C ARG A 281 28.85 16.84 -7.10
N SER A 282 28.75 15.75 -7.88
CA SER A 282 27.60 14.84 -7.83
C SER A 282 27.44 14.24 -6.44
N ALA A 283 28.52 13.68 -5.88
CA ALA A 283 28.51 13.08 -4.54
C ALA A 283 28.11 14.10 -3.44
N LYS A 284 28.66 15.32 -3.46
CA LYS A 284 28.28 16.40 -2.52
C LYS A 284 26.78 16.75 -2.64
N GLY A 285 26.23 16.81 -3.84
CA GLY A 285 24.80 17.05 -4.06
C GLY A 285 23.93 15.95 -3.50
N LYS A 286 24.37 14.68 -3.62
CA LYS A 286 23.66 13.52 -3.07
C LYS A 286 23.75 13.45 -1.54
N ILE A 287 24.91 13.79 -0.95
CA ILE A 287 25.07 13.94 0.50
C ILE A 287 24.10 14.97 1.03
N LEU A 288 24.04 16.14 0.41
CA LEU A 288 23.14 17.21 0.84
C LEU A 288 21.67 16.83 0.72
N TYR A 289 21.30 16.11 -0.35
CA TYR A 289 19.95 15.54 -0.49
C TYR A 289 19.62 14.57 0.65
N LEU A 290 20.55 13.67 1.03
CA LEU A 290 20.35 12.75 2.14
C LEU A 290 20.29 13.47 3.50
N ASP A 291 21.10 14.51 3.71
CA ASP A 291 21.05 15.32 4.94
C ASP A 291 19.68 15.96 5.15
N ILE A 292 19.06 16.47 4.09
CA ILE A 292 17.73 17.03 4.15
C ILE A 292 16.66 15.93 4.22
N GLY A 293 16.80 14.87 3.41
CA GLY A 293 15.72 13.96 3.08
C GLY A 293 15.64 12.64 3.84
N LEU A 294 16.72 12.17 4.53
CA LEU A 294 16.70 10.88 5.21
C LEU A 294 15.62 10.82 6.30
N PRO A 295 14.62 9.94 6.16
CA PRO A 295 13.44 9.94 7.03
C PRO A 295 13.74 9.60 8.50
N HIS A 296 14.76 8.79 8.77
CA HIS A 296 15.10 8.35 10.13
C HIS A 296 15.93 9.36 10.93
N ARG A 297 16.44 10.40 10.28
CA ARG A 297 17.14 11.49 10.96
C ARG A 297 16.14 12.52 11.45
N GLY A 298 16.33 13.01 12.68
CA GLY A 298 15.57 14.12 13.23
C GLY A 298 15.75 15.43 12.44
N SER A 299 15.06 16.48 12.87
CA SER A 299 15.11 17.82 12.25
C SER A 299 15.90 18.84 13.07
N ASP A 300 16.62 18.46 14.11
CA ASP A 300 17.28 19.36 15.07
C ASP A 300 18.28 20.31 14.41
N HIS A 301 19.06 19.84 13.44
CA HIS A 301 20.04 20.64 12.70
C HIS A 301 19.56 21.14 11.34
N MET A 302 18.26 21.04 11.05
CA MET A 302 17.72 21.34 9.71
C MET A 302 17.95 22.79 9.28
N VAL A 303 17.92 23.75 10.20
CA VAL A 303 18.18 25.17 9.90
C VAL A 303 19.60 25.36 9.36
N GLU A 304 20.59 24.72 9.97
CA GLU A 304 22.00 24.79 9.54
C GLU A 304 22.21 24.07 8.21
N ILE A 305 21.61 22.89 8.05
CA ILE A 305 21.64 22.13 6.79
C ILE A 305 21.08 22.96 5.64
N LEU A 306 19.89 23.58 5.84
CA LEU A 306 19.26 24.41 4.81
C LEU A 306 20.06 25.67 4.47
N LYS A 307 20.68 26.35 5.46
CA LYS A 307 21.56 27.47 5.21
C LYS A 307 22.80 27.08 4.41
N ASN A 308 23.42 25.95 4.75
CA ASN A 308 24.56 25.41 4.01
C ASN A 308 24.15 25.03 2.58
N ALA A 309 22.98 24.36 2.42
CA ALA A 309 22.42 24.02 1.14
C ALA A 309 22.23 25.26 0.25
N TYR A 310 21.67 26.33 0.82
CA TYR A 310 21.46 27.60 0.14
C TYR A 310 22.76 28.19 -0.41
N LEU A 311 23.83 28.24 0.41
CA LEU A 311 25.13 28.76 -0.01
C LEU A 311 25.74 27.92 -1.15
N LEU A 312 25.77 26.60 -1.01
CA LEU A 312 26.31 25.69 -2.02
C LEU A 312 25.55 25.75 -3.35
N LEU A 313 24.24 25.99 -3.29
CA LEU A 313 23.40 26.16 -4.50
C LEU A 313 23.61 27.52 -5.18
N LEU A 314 23.80 28.61 -4.40
CA LEU A 314 24.10 29.95 -4.93
C LEU A 314 25.44 29.96 -5.67
N ASP A 315 26.45 29.33 -5.09
CA ASP A 315 27.79 29.25 -5.69
C ASP A 315 27.89 28.24 -6.84
N LYS A 316 26.75 27.58 -7.17
CA LYS A 316 26.65 26.53 -8.20
C LYS A 316 27.63 25.36 -7.99
N GLU A 317 28.11 25.18 -6.77
CA GLU A 317 29.01 24.08 -6.43
C GLU A 317 28.31 22.71 -6.50
N VAL A 318 27.02 22.66 -6.24
CA VAL A 318 26.21 21.44 -6.26
C VAL A 318 24.87 21.65 -6.97
N LYS A 319 24.27 20.54 -7.40
CA LYS A 319 22.86 20.47 -7.79
C LYS A 319 22.16 19.47 -6.87
N ILE A 320 21.01 19.83 -6.32
CA ILE A 320 20.16 18.94 -5.57
C ILE A 320 19.04 18.49 -6.49
N GLN A 321 18.67 17.20 -6.42
CA GLN A 321 17.47 16.72 -7.10
C GLN A 321 16.22 17.27 -6.38
N GLU A 322 15.16 17.55 -7.14
CA GLU A 322 13.86 17.90 -6.56
C GLU A 322 13.30 16.70 -5.78
N PHE A 323 12.64 16.94 -4.66
CA PHE A 323 11.97 15.90 -3.88
C PHE A 323 10.78 16.43 -3.09
N SER A 324 9.76 15.58 -2.94
CA SER A 324 8.58 15.88 -2.13
C SER A 324 8.90 15.81 -0.65
N VAL A 325 8.43 16.78 0.12
CA VAL A 325 8.58 16.81 1.58
C VAL A 325 7.35 16.27 2.31
N THR A 326 6.22 16.10 1.61
CA THR A 326 4.96 15.62 2.20
C THR A 326 4.84 14.11 2.23
N SER A 327 5.59 13.39 1.38
CA SER A 327 5.43 11.94 1.15
C SER A 327 3.98 11.53 0.89
N ASN A 328 3.28 12.31 0.05
CA ASN A 328 1.86 12.14 -0.30
C ASN A 328 0.87 12.30 0.85
N GLN A 329 1.30 12.84 2.01
CA GLN A 329 0.45 13.09 3.17
C GLN A 329 -0.15 14.50 3.12
N ALA A 330 -1.29 14.67 3.79
CA ALA A 330 -1.88 15.99 4.06
C ALA A 330 -1.18 16.69 5.23
N SER A 331 0.14 16.67 5.27
CA SER A 331 0.95 17.23 6.36
C SER A 331 2.32 17.66 5.87
N GLN A 332 2.80 18.79 6.37
CA GLN A 332 4.17 19.27 6.20
C GLN A 332 5.04 18.88 7.40
N MET A 333 4.50 19.01 8.61
CA MET A 333 5.26 18.69 9.84
C MET A 333 5.44 17.20 10.04
N ASN A 334 4.51 16.39 9.54
CA ASN A 334 4.57 14.93 9.64
C ASN A 334 4.57 14.23 8.26
N GLY A 335 5.15 14.86 7.27
CA GLY A 335 5.31 14.32 5.93
C GLY A 335 6.43 13.29 5.81
N GLY A 336 7.44 13.54 4.97
CA GLY A 336 8.59 12.65 4.77
C GLY A 336 9.52 12.54 5.98
N LYS A 337 9.60 13.59 6.81
CA LYS A 337 10.40 13.68 8.03
C LYS A 337 9.56 14.34 9.14
N ASP A 338 9.93 14.13 10.39
CA ASP A 338 9.31 14.81 11.53
C ASP A 338 9.88 16.22 11.71
N PHE A 339 9.03 17.21 11.76
CA PHE A 339 9.38 18.61 11.96
C PHE A 339 8.73 19.21 13.21
N CYS A 340 8.43 18.41 14.24
CA CYS A 340 7.85 18.91 15.48
C CYS A 340 8.74 19.98 16.14
N GLU A 341 10.06 19.81 16.11
CA GLU A 341 11.01 20.79 16.67
C GLU A 341 10.85 22.19 16.07
N TRP A 342 10.55 22.28 14.76
CA TRP A 342 10.29 23.54 14.09
C TRP A 342 9.12 24.30 14.73
N SER A 343 8.11 23.59 15.20
CA SER A 343 6.91 24.20 15.79
C SER A 343 7.19 25.00 17.06
N LYS A 344 8.26 24.70 17.79
CA LYS A 344 8.63 25.44 19.02
C LYS A 344 9.00 26.91 18.74
N ARG A 345 9.50 27.20 17.52
CA ARG A 345 9.94 28.52 17.08
C ARG A 345 9.38 28.86 15.69
N ASP A 346 8.16 28.44 15.40
CA ASP A 346 7.54 28.47 14.08
C ASP A 346 7.53 29.86 13.41
N ARG A 347 7.03 30.89 14.09
CA ARG A 347 6.98 32.28 13.53
C ARG A 347 8.37 32.84 13.28
N GLU A 348 9.30 32.63 14.22
CA GLU A 348 10.67 33.11 14.10
C GLU A 348 11.38 32.42 12.92
N LEU A 349 11.28 31.11 12.83
CA LEU A 349 11.90 30.35 11.76
C LEU A 349 11.25 30.62 10.40
N ALA A 350 9.95 30.78 10.34
CA ALA A 350 9.25 31.17 9.11
C ALA A 350 9.77 32.52 8.57
N GLY A 351 9.98 33.49 9.45
CA GLY A 351 10.53 34.79 9.09
C GLY A 351 12.00 34.76 8.67
N SER A 352 12.82 33.95 9.34
CA SER A 352 14.28 33.95 9.14
C SER A 352 14.76 33.05 8.00
N ILE A 353 14.15 31.83 7.83
CA ILE A 353 14.61 30.85 6.83
C ILE A 353 13.58 30.53 5.74
N GLY A 354 12.37 31.12 5.80
CA GLY A 354 11.31 30.76 4.85
C GLY A 354 11.70 30.90 3.39
N LYS A 355 12.38 32.01 3.02
CA LYS A 355 12.88 32.21 1.66
C LYS A 355 13.98 31.21 1.26
N ILE A 356 14.82 30.81 2.22
CA ILE A 356 15.86 29.80 2.04
C ILE A 356 15.22 28.44 1.74
N VAL A 357 14.20 28.04 2.50
CA VAL A 357 13.46 26.80 2.30
C VAL A 357 12.82 26.76 0.90
N GLU A 358 12.14 27.82 0.50
CA GLU A 358 11.54 27.90 -0.86
C GLU A 358 12.59 27.82 -1.96
N PHE A 359 13.75 28.45 -1.79
CA PHE A 359 14.83 28.40 -2.76
C PHE A 359 15.43 26.99 -2.86
N VAL A 360 15.76 26.36 -1.73
CA VAL A 360 16.40 25.04 -1.68
C VAL A 360 15.48 23.93 -2.23
N LEU A 361 14.19 23.99 -1.93
CA LEU A 361 13.21 22.98 -2.35
C LEU A 361 12.53 23.28 -3.68
N GLY A 362 12.78 24.44 -4.28
CA GLY A 362 12.24 24.83 -5.58
C GLY A 362 10.70 24.76 -5.62
N LYS A 363 10.15 24.03 -6.59
CA LYS A 363 8.68 23.89 -6.73
C LYS A 363 8.03 23.24 -5.50
N TYR A 364 8.74 22.32 -4.84
CA TYR A 364 8.25 21.67 -3.60
C TYR A 364 8.33 22.59 -2.37
N GLY A 365 9.01 23.72 -2.45
CA GLY A 365 9.04 24.76 -1.42
C GLY A 365 7.89 25.75 -1.49
N LYS A 366 7.20 25.85 -2.65
CA LYS A 366 6.15 26.86 -2.86
C LYS A 366 4.97 26.67 -1.90
N GLY A 367 4.69 27.71 -1.10
CA GLY A 367 3.63 27.68 -0.10
C GLY A 367 3.94 26.91 1.17
N LEU A 368 5.05 26.14 1.22
CA LEU A 368 5.41 25.24 2.31
C LEU A 368 5.41 25.95 3.68
N VAL A 369 6.01 27.13 3.76
CA VAL A 369 6.15 27.86 5.04
C VAL A 369 4.79 28.27 5.60
N ASN A 370 3.89 28.76 4.76
CA ASN A 370 2.53 29.12 5.21
C ASN A 370 1.73 27.88 5.62
N LEU A 371 1.88 26.76 4.90
CA LEU A 371 1.23 25.49 5.24
C LEU A 371 1.77 24.92 6.56
N ALA A 372 3.08 24.95 6.77
CA ALA A 372 3.69 24.51 8.03
C ALA A 372 3.30 25.38 9.22
N LEU A 373 3.17 26.70 9.03
CA LEU A 373 2.62 27.62 10.06
C LEU A 373 1.16 27.28 10.36
N ALA A 374 0.34 27.07 9.33
CA ALA A 374 -1.06 26.69 9.50
C ALA A 374 -1.19 25.40 10.33
N GLU A 375 -0.37 24.39 10.02
CA GLU A 375 -0.38 23.12 10.72
C GLU A 375 0.11 23.25 12.17
N SER A 376 1.21 24.00 12.42
CA SER A 376 1.70 24.26 13.77
C SER A 376 0.65 24.99 14.63
N PHE A 377 0.01 26.01 14.08
CA PHE A 377 -1.03 26.75 14.81
C PHE A 377 -2.28 25.92 15.02
N PHE A 378 -2.66 25.12 14.03
CA PHE A 378 -3.74 24.15 14.16
C PHE A 378 -3.48 23.21 15.33
N GLU A 379 -2.34 22.54 15.36
CA GLU A 379 -2.03 21.56 16.42
C GLU A 379 -1.99 22.20 17.81
N LYS A 380 -1.53 23.42 17.93
CA LYS A 380 -1.55 24.18 19.19
C LYS A 380 -2.93 24.72 19.60
N GLY A 381 -3.98 24.38 18.83
CA GLY A 381 -5.30 24.91 19.03
C GLY A 381 -5.38 26.44 18.80
N GLY A 382 -4.63 26.95 17.83
CA GLY A 382 -4.64 28.36 17.46
C GLY A 382 -5.97 28.83 16.89
N ASP A 383 -6.06 30.14 16.63
CA ASP A 383 -7.24 30.75 16.05
C ASP A 383 -7.58 30.14 14.69
N ASN A 384 -8.80 29.65 14.52
CA ASN A 384 -9.24 28.94 13.31
C ASN A 384 -9.21 29.84 12.06
N TYR A 385 -9.44 31.13 12.20
CA TYR A 385 -9.40 32.08 11.09
C TYR A 385 -7.95 32.26 10.61
N GLU A 386 -7.00 32.44 11.54
CA GLU A 386 -5.58 32.53 11.20
C GLU A 386 -5.07 31.26 10.51
N VAL A 387 -5.46 30.09 11.02
CA VAL A 387 -5.13 28.79 10.40
C VAL A 387 -5.68 28.71 8.98
N ALA A 388 -6.96 29.08 8.79
CA ALA A 388 -7.60 29.07 7.47
C ALA A 388 -6.91 30.02 6.49
N MET A 389 -6.56 31.25 6.94
CA MET A 389 -5.84 32.21 6.11
C MET A 389 -4.48 31.68 5.65
N LEU A 390 -3.70 31.13 6.57
CA LEU A 390 -2.38 30.56 6.27
C LEU A 390 -2.48 29.35 5.33
N ALA A 391 -3.41 28.45 5.58
CA ALA A 391 -3.66 27.27 4.74
C ALA A 391 -4.06 27.68 3.31
N ASN A 392 -5.01 28.62 3.16
CA ASN A 392 -5.40 29.14 1.85
C ASN A 392 -4.25 29.85 1.14
N LYS A 393 -3.49 30.68 1.84
CA LYS A 393 -2.34 31.38 1.26
C LYS A 393 -1.28 30.41 0.76
N GLY A 394 -0.94 29.39 1.56
CA GLY A 394 0.00 28.36 1.17
C GLY A 394 -0.50 27.54 -0.02
N ARG A 395 -1.79 27.15 -0.01
CA ARG A 395 -2.43 26.44 -1.13
C ARG A 395 -2.40 27.24 -2.44
N MET A 396 -2.76 28.53 -2.40
CA MET A 396 -2.71 29.41 -3.57
C MET A 396 -1.29 29.55 -4.14
N GLN A 397 -0.28 29.65 -3.27
CA GLN A 397 1.12 29.67 -3.70
C GLN A 397 1.55 28.35 -4.36
N ALA A 398 1.09 27.21 -3.84
CA ALA A 398 1.32 25.89 -4.41
C ALA A 398 0.61 25.74 -5.77
N GLU A 399 -0.60 26.22 -5.92
CA GLU A 399 -1.35 26.24 -7.19
C GLU A 399 -0.68 27.12 -8.25
N ALA A 400 -0.12 28.26 -7.85
CA ALA A 400 0.52 29.21 -8.76
C ALA A 400 1.88 28.74 -9.31
N GLY A 401 2.57 27.82 -8.67
CA GLY A 401 3.90 27.40 -9.13
C GLY A 401 4.56 26.26 -8.36
N GLY A 402 3.81 25.58 -7.52
CA GLY A 402 4.25 24.42 -6.74
C GLY A 402 3.78 23.09 -7.32
N LYS A 403 3.43 22.19 -6.44
CA LYS A 403 2.98 20.83 -6.73
C LYS A 403 1.66 20.52 -6.02
N ILE A 404 0.88 19.62 -6.58
CA ILE A 404 -0.44 19.24 -6.06
C ILE A 404 -0.37 18.64 -4.63
N GLU A 405 0.75 18.03 -4.24
CA GLU A 405 0.94 17.52 -2.89
C GLU A 405 0.86 18.60 -1.81
N GLN A 406 1.37 19.82 -2.09
CA GLN A 406 1.20 20.94 -1.17
C GLN A 406 -0.25 21.46 -1.14
N CYS A 407 -0.95 21.39 -2.27
CA CYS A 407 -2.39 21.72 -2.30
C CYS A 407 -3.16 20.76 -1.40
N PHE A 408 -2.79 19.45 -1.39
CA PHE A 408 -3.38 18.45 -0.50
C PHE A 408 -3.19 18.79 0.99
N VAL A 409 -2.02 19.31 1.36
CA VAL A 409 -1.81 19.80 2.75
C VAL A 409 -2.77 20.94 3.08
N GLY A 410 -2.92 21.90 2.16
CA GLY A 410 -3.83 23.05 2.35
C GLY A 410 -5.29 22.62 2.51
N ASP A 411 -5.79 21.82 1.57
CA ASP A 411 -7.17 21.32 1.63
C ASP A 411 -7.38 20.36 2.81
N GLY A 412 -6.36 19.58 3.18
CA GLY A 412 -6.39 18.76 4.41
C GLY A 412 -6.49 19.57 5.68
N MET A 413 -5.79 20.70 5.79
CA MET A 413 -5.93 21.63 6.92
C MET A 413 -7.33 22.24 6.99
N LEU A 414 -7.89 22.66 5.86
CA LEU A 414 -9.26 23.17 5.79
C LEU A 414 -10.29 22.11 6.17
N ALA A 415 -10.09 20.86 5.71
CA ALA A 415 -10.94 19.73 6.11
C ALA A 415 -10.88 19.48 7.62
N TRP A 416 -9.70 19.53 8.24
CA TRP A 416 -9.58 19.44 9.69
C TRP A 416 -10.30 20.58 10.42
N LEU A 417 -10.23 21.80 9.92
CA LEU A 417 -10.98 22.94 10.49
C LEU A 417 -12.50 22.72 10.44
N HIS A 418 -13.01 22.14 9.37
CA HIS A 418 -14.41 21.73 9.28
C HIS A 418 -14.75 20.66 10.33
N ILE A 419 -13.94 19.61 10.44
CA ILE A 419 -14.16 18.52 11.41
C ILE A 419 -14.20 19.05 12.85
N ILE A 420 -13.21 19.86 13.28
CA ILE A 420 -13.17 20.36 14.66
C ILE A 420 -14.26 21.38 14.99
N THR A 421 -14.98 21.87 13.99
CA THR A 421 -16.14 22.76 14.15
C THR A 421 -17.49 22.05 13.97
N GLY A 422 -17.50 20.72 13.92
CA GLY A 422 -18.72 19.92 13.81
C GLY A 422 -19.28 19.79 12.40
N LYS A 423 -18.49 20.12 11.38
CA LYS A 423 -18.90 20.22 9.96
C LYS A 423 -18.23 19.13 9.12
N VAL A 424 -18.39 17.86 9.51
CA VAL A 424 -17.70 16.76 8.83
C VAL A 424 -18.13 16.60 7.38
N LYS A 425 -19.38 16.90 7.02
CA LYS A 425 -19.87 16.81 5.64
C LYS A 425 -19.18 17.80 4.70
N GLU A 426 -18.93 19.03 5.16
CA GLU A 426 -18.18 20.02 4.40
C GLU A 426 -16.72 19.60 4.20
N ALA A 427 -16.13 18.87 5.17
CA ALA A 427 -14.81 18.28 5.01
C ALA A 427 -14.79 17.18 3.95
N GLU A 428 -15.80 16.32 3.95
CA GLU A 428 -15.98 15.25 2.97
C GLU A 428 -16.15 15.80 1.54
N GLU A 429 -17.00 16.82 1.38
CA GLU A 429 -17.20 17.50 0.09
C GLU A 429 -15.92 18.15 -0.45
N LEU A 430 -15.16 18.81 0.44
CA LEU A 430 -13.88 19.43 0.09
C LEU A 430 -12.88 18.38 -0.42
N LEU A 431 -12.70 17.30 0.34
CA LEU A 431 -11.77 16.22 -0.03
C LEU A 431 -12.20 15.48 -1.30
N THR A 432 -13.51 15.28 -1.51
CA THR A 432 -14.05 14.66 -2.72
C THR A 432 -13.78 15.51 -3.96
N ARG A 433 -13.96 16.83 -3.87
CA ARG A 433 -13.59 17.76 -4.95
C ARG A 433 -12.09 17.73 -5.23
N PHE A 434 -11.28 17.72 -4.17
CA PHE A 434 -9.83 17.64 -4.32
C PHE A 434 -9.41 16.30 -4.97
N LYS A 435 -10.06 15.18 -4.64
CA LYS A 435 -9.84 13.89 -5.28
C LYS A 435 -10.08 13.96 -6.78
N GLY A 436 -11.18 14.59 -7.23
CA GLY A 436 -11.45 14.82 -8.65
C GLY A 436 -10.36 15.62 -9.35
N LYS A 437 -9.85 16.69 -8.70
CA LYS A 437 -8.71 17.47 -9.22
C LYS A 437 -7.45 16.60 -9.33
N ALA A 438 -7.14 15.80 -8.31
CA ALA A 438 -5.97 14.94 -8.31
C ALA A 438 -6.03 13.89 -9.44
N GLN A 439 -7.20 13.34 -9.74
CA GLN A 439 -7.41 12.43 -10.87
C GLN A 439 -7.21 13.13 -12.22
N GLN A 440 -7.71 14.34 -12.40
CA GLN A 440 -7.53 15.13 -13.62
C GLN A 440 -6.04 15.48 -13.86
N GLU A 441 -5.28 15.72 -12.81
CA GLU A 441 -3.84 15.99 -12.88
C GLU A 441 -2.96 14.73 -12.92
N ASN A 442 -3.55 13.52 -12.99
CA ASN A 442 -2.86 12.22 -12.96
C ASN A 442 -1.95 12.05 -11.71
N ALA A 443 -2.39 12.59 -10.57
CA ALA A 443 -1.67 12.51 -9.31
C ALA A 443 -2.07 11.24 -8.51
N GLU A 444 -1.96 10.08 -9.13
CA GLU A 444 -2.45 8.79 -8.61
C GLU A 444 -1.87 8.44 -7.23
N ARG A 445 -0.63 8.87 -6.94
CA ARG A 445 0.06 8.54 -5.68
C ARG A 445 -0.55 9.15 -4.43
N ILE A 446 -1.32 10.23 -4.56
CA ILE A 446 -1.98 10.86 -3.40
C ILE A 446 -3.40 10.31 -3.18
N LEU A 447 -4.02 9.69 -4.17
CA LEU A 447 -5.39 9.20 -4.10
C LEU A 447 -5.65 8.24 -2.92
N PRO A 448 -4.78 7.25 -2.62
CA PRO A 448 -4.99 6.38 -1.47
C PRO A 448 -5.05 7.12 -0.14
N ASN A 449 -4.25 8.18 0.02
CA ASN A 449 -4.26 9.00 1.24
C ASN A 449 -5.47 9.93 1.31
N ILE A 450 -6.00 10.39 0.17
CA ILE A 450 -7.28 11.14 0.13
C ILE A 450 -8.42 10.21 0.55
N ASP A 451 -8.48 8.98 0.00
CA ASP A 451 -9.49 7.98 0.38
C ASP A 451 -9.41 7.63 1.87
N THR A 452 -8.21 7.52 2.39
CA THR A 452 -7.99 7.30 3.82
C THR A 452 -8.48 8.48 4.66
N PHE A 453 -8.32 9.72 4.19
CA PHE A 453 -8.84 10.89 4.88
C PHE A 453 -10.38 10.94 4.82
N LEU A 454 -10.99 10.57 3.69
CA LEU A 454 -12.45 10.42 3.59
C LEU A 454 -12.99 9.40 4.60
N VAL A 455 -12.27 8.31 4.83
CA VAL A 455 -12.64 7.35 5.89
C VAL A 455 -12.47 7.94 7.29
N ARG A 456 -11.51 8.85 7.51
CA ARG A 456 -11.47 9.63 8.77
C ARG A 456 -12.73 10.47 8.95
N CYS A 457 -13.27 11.07 7.90
CA CYS A 457 -14.57 11.74 7.95
C CYS A 457 -15.70 10.76 8.27
N ALA A 458 -15.73 9.61 7.58
CA ALA A 458 -16.73 8.56 7.81
C ALA A 458 -16.71 8.00 9.25
N LEU A 459 -15.57 7.97 9.91
CA LEU A 459 -15.47 7.57 11.33
C LEU A 459 -16.17 8.59 12.25
N TYR A 460 -16.07 9.90 11.99
CA TYR A 460 -16.80 10.93 12.74
C TYR A 460 -18.30 10.89 12.49
N ASP A 461 -18.70 10.61 11.24
CA ASP A 461 -20.11 10.50 10.82
C ASP A 461 -20.74 9.14 11.15
N ALA A 462 -19.94 8.19 11.63
CA ALA A 462 -20.34 6.81 11.89
C ALA A 462 -20.90 6.06 10.66
N ASP A 463 -20.41 6.38 9.45
CA ASP A 463 -20.79 5.72 8.19
C ASP A 463 -20.12 4.34 8.08
N LYS A 464 -20.84 3.32 8.55
CA LYS A 464 -20.37 1.93 8.55
C LYS A 464 -20.11 1.38 7.14
N ALA A 465 -20.89 1.81 6.12
CA ALA A 465 -20.77 1.30 4.77
C ALA A 465 -19.47 1.78 4.10
N ALA A 466 -19.17 3.09 4.20
CA ALA A 466 -17.93 3.65 3.70
C ALA A 466 -16.70 3.05 4.40
N ILE A 467 -16.76 2.88 5.73
CA ILE A 467 -15.69 2.26 6.52
C ILE A 467 -15.44 0.81 6.09
N ALA A 468 -16.49 -0.01 5.94
CA ALA A 468 -16.37 -1.42 5.53
C ALA A 468 -15.80 -1.56 4.12
N LYS A 469 -16.27 -0.73 3.17
CA LYS A 469 -15.77 -0.70 1.79
C LYS A 469 -14.26 -0.40 1.74
N TRP A 470 -13.82 0.61 2.48
CA TRP A 470 -12.40 0.96 2.52
C TRP A 470 -11.56 -0.12 3.20
N LEU A 471 -12.05 -0.71 4.32
CA LEU A 471 -11.32 -1.74 5.06
C LEU A 471 -11.03 -2.98 4.19
N ALA A 472 -11.93 -3.32 3.26
CA ALA A 472 -11.74 -4.43 2.32
C ALA A 472 -10.59 -4.20 1.32
N GLN A 473 -10.19 -2.94 1.11
CA GLN A 473 -9.12 -2.54 0.17
C GLN A 473 -7.88 -1.99 0.89
N ALA A 474 -7.95 -1.83 2.22
CA ALA A 474 -6.85 -1.29 3.01
C ALA A 474 -5.64 -2.23 3.01
N PRO A 475 -4.40 -1.68 3.07
CA PRO A 475 -3.19 -2.49 3.11
C PRO A 475 -3.24 -3.54 4.22
N ASP A 476 -2.76 -4.75 3.89
CA ASP A 476 -2.67 -5.85 4.83
C ASP A 476 -1.51 -5.63 5.80
N GLU A 477 -1.79 -5.58 7.10
CA GLU A 477 -0.80 -5.42 8.16
C GLU A 477 0.03 -6.67 8.45
N GLU A 478 -0.39 -7.84 7.97
CA GLU A 478 0.38 -9.08 8.09
C GLU A 478 1.56 -9.12 7.11
N LEU A 479 1.48 -8.34 6.03
CA LEU A 479 2.58 -8.15 5.10
C LEU A 479 3.69 -7.25 5.70
N ILE A 480 4.75 -7.03 4.93
CA ILE A 480 5.85 -6.15 5.32
C ILE A 480 5.31 -4.73 5.54
N PHE A 481 5.61 -4.17 6.73
CA PHE A 481 5.23 -2.81 7.07
C PHE A 481 5.85 -1.80 6.09
N SER A 482 4.99 -1.05 5.39
CA SER A 482 5.39 0.03 4.49
C SER A 482 5.24 1.38 5.19
N ILE A 483 6.31 2.17 5.22
CA ILE A 483 6.26 3.51 5.80
C ILE A 483 5.33 4.46 5.04
N TYR A 484 5.03 4.16 3.76
CA TYR A 484 4.10 4.95 2.94
C TYR A 484 2.65 4.70 3.35
N ASP A 485 2.36 3.54 3.93
CA ASP A 485 1.02 3.14 4.38
C ASP A 485 0.74 3.52 5.85
N ARG A 486 1.65 4.24 6.52
CA ARG A 486 1.48 4.63 7.92
C ARG A 486 0.14 5.33 8.23
N PHE A 487 -0.33 6.19 7.31
CA PHE A 487 -1.61 6.87 7.48
C PHE A 487 -2.80 5.90 7.36
N HIS A 488 -2.69 4.91 6.46
CA HIS A 488 -3.65 3.81 6.36
C HIS A 488 -3.66 2.99 7.65
N TYR A 489 -2.49 2.56 8.15
CA TYR A 489 -2.40 1.74 9.37
C TYR A 489 -2.98 2.45 10.58
N ILE A 490 -2.62 3.72 10.81
CA ILE A 490 -3.16 4.52 11.91
C ILE A 490 -4.67 4.75 11.76
N THR A 491 -5.19 4.86 10.55
CA THR A 491 -6.63 4.91 10.29
C THR A 491 -7.29 3.55 10.49
N LYS A 492 -6.65 2.45 10.08
CA LYS A 492 -7.12 1.07 10.27
C LYS A 492 -7.24 0.72 11.76
N VAL A 493 -6.30 1.20 12.60
CA VAL A 493 -6.42 1.12 14.07
C VAL A 493 -7.74 1.73 14.55
N ARG A 494 -8.10 2.92 14.06
CA ARG A 494 -9.36 3.57 14.44
C ARG A 494 -10.59 2.80 13.95
N VAL A 495 -10.50 2.22 12.76
CA VAL A 495 -11.56 1.33 12.25
C VAL A 495 -11.70 0.09 13.14
N TYR A 496 -10.61 -0.52 13.58
CA TYR A 496 -10.63 -1.63 14.51
C TYR A 496 -11.24 -1.23 15.85
N LEU A 497 -10.87 -0.06 16.39
CA LEU A 497 -11.47 0.45 17.63
C LEU A 497 -12.96 0.74 17.48
N GLN A 498 -13.40 1.29 16.32
CA GLN A 498 -14.83 1.49 16.03
C GLN A 498 -15.61 0.17 16.00
N ASN A 499 -14.97 -0.90 15.52
CA ASN A 499 -15.56 -2.23 15.39
C ASN A 499 -15.36 -3.12 16.64
N GLY A 500 -14.77 -2.61 17.73
CA GLY A 500 -14.49 -3.39 18.93
C GLY A 500 -13.32 -4.37 18.83
N ARG A 501 -12.56 -4.36 17.72
CA ARG A 501 -11.43 -5.26 17.46
C ARG A 501 -10.16 -4.77 18.16
N ASN A 502 -10.20 -4.72 19.50
CA ASN A 502 -9.15 -4.10 20.31
C ASN A 502 -7.79 -4.85 20.19
N GLU A 503 -7.79 -6.19 20.13
CA GLU A 503 -6.55 -6.97 19.98
C GLU A 503 -5.83 -6.66 18.66
N GLN A 504 -6.59 -6.57 17.55
CA GLN A 504 -6.02 -6.23 16.24
C GLN A 504 -5.48 -4.80 16.24
N ALA A 505 -6.22 -3.86 16.85
CA ALA A 505 -5.74 -2.49 17.02
C ALA A 505 -4.44 -2.46 17.84
N TYR A 506 -4.34 -3.23 18.90
CA TYR A 506 -3.16 -3.32 19.77
C TYR A 506 -1.94 -3.81 19.00
N HIS A 507 -2.05 -4.92 18.26
CA HIS A 507 -0.93 -5.48 17.49
C HIS A 507 -0.44 -4.52 16.40
N LEU A 508 -1.36 -3.88 15.68
CA LEU A 508 -0.99 -2.90 14.66
C LEU A 508 -0.33 -1.65 15.27
N LEU A 509 -0.79 -1.21 16.44
CA LEU A 509 -0.18 -0.10 17.18
C LEU A 509 1.25 -0.40 17.63
N LEU A 510 1.58 -1.64 17.99
CA LEU A 510 2.97 -2.02 18.31
C LEU A 510 3.88 -1.88 17.09
N LYS A 511 3.43 -2.26 15.89
CA LYS A 511 4.18 -2.05 14.63
C LYS A 511 4.38 -0.54 14.37
N CYS A 512 3.32 0.26 14.54
CA CYS A 512 3.40 1.73 14.38
C CYS A 512 4.32 2.39 15.42
N ALA A 513 4.33 1.92 16.67
CA ALA A 513 5.22 2.41 17.73
C ALA A 513 6.69 2.10 17.43
N TYR A 514 6.99 0.89 16.95
CA TYR A 514 8.33 0.54 16.49
C TYR A 514 8.80 1.46 15.37
N TYR A 515 7.95 1.68 14.36
CA TYR A 515 8.22 2.64 13.28
C TYR A 515 8.49 4.04 13.81
N ALA A 516 7.62 4.56 14.69
CA ALA A 516 7.77 5.91 15.25
C ALA A 516 9.10 6.08 15.99
N LYS A 517 9.50 5.06 16.75
CA LYS A 517 10.77 5.04 17.49
C LYS A 517 11.99 5.01 16.56
N VAL A 518 12.03 4.07 15.62
CA VAL A 518 13.18 3.89 14.70
C VAL A 518 13.38 5.10 13.80
N MET A 519 12.26 5.70 13.34
CA MET A 519 12.27 6.84 12.42
C MET A 519 12.22 8.20 13.12
N GLN A 520 12.36 8.23 14.42
CA GLN A 520 12.33 9.46 15.25
C GLN A 520 11.10 10.35 14.93
N ARG A 521 9.90 9.72 14.87
CA ARG A 521 8.65 10.37 14.48
C ARG A 521 7.85 10.81 15.70
N THR A 522 8.21 11.94 16.29
CA THR A 522 7.59 12.47 17.53
C THR A 522 6.07 12.62 17.41
N TYR A 523 5.58 13.20 16.32
CA TYR A 523 4.14 13.37 16.09
C TYR A 523 3.39 12.04 16.07
N ILE A 524 3.93 11.07 15.34
CA ILE A 524 3.34 9.73 15.24
C ILE A 524 3.42 8.99 16.58
N ASP A 525 4.52 9.14 17.32
CA ASP A 525 4.68 8.53 18.65
C ASP A 525 3.58 9.01 19.61
N ILE A 526 3.28 10.33 19.61
CA ILE A 526 2.16 10.89 20.39
C ILE A 526 0.84 10.27 19.94
N GLU A 527 0.53 10.28 18.65
CA GLU A 527 -0.73 9.74 18.09
C GLU A 527 -0.90 8.25 18.40
N VAL A 528 0.15 7.46 18.22
CA VAL A 528 0.15 6.03 18.51
C VAL A 528 -0.05 5.75 20.00
N LYS A 529 0.63 6.49 20.89
CA LYS A 529 0.47 6.31 22.33
C LYS A 529 -0.95 6.70 22.83
N LEU A 530 -1.56 7.73 22.26
CA LEU A 530 -2.96 8.08 22.55
C LEU A 530 -3.91 6.94 22.18
N LEU A 531 -3.76 6.38 20.97
CA LEU A 531 -4.56 5.25 20.51
C LEU A 531 -4.27 3.98 21.30
N LEU A 532 -3.01 3.76 21.68
CA LEU A 532 -2.61 2.61 22.51
C LEU A 532 -3.22 2.71 23.91
N ALA A 533 -3.23 3.89 24.53
CA ALA A 533 -3.87 4.12 25.81
C ALA A 533 -5.40 3.86 25.74
N ILE A 534 -6.07 4.32 24.66
CA ILE A 534 -7.50 4.03 24.42
C ILE A 534 -7.71 2.52 24.29
N THR A 535 -6.85 1.83 23.55
CA THR A 535 -6.94 0.38 23.34
C THR A 535 -6.75 -0.38 24.66
N GLN A 536 -5.70 -0.06 25.41
CA GLN A 536 -5.40 -0.66 26.73
C GLN A 536 -6.52 -0.40 27.74
N TYR A 537 -7.07 0.82 27.77
CA TYR A 537 -8.21 1.14 28.61
C TYR A 537 -9.43 0.26 28.32
N ARG A 538 -9.74 0.03 27.04
CA ARG A 538 -10.84 -0.84 26.60
C ARG A 538 -10.59 -2.32 26.87
N MET A 539 -9.32 -2.75 26.88
CA MET A 539 -8.92 -4.12 27.24
C MET A 539 -8.82 -4.33 28.75
N GLY A 540 -9.01 -3.29 29.57
CA GLY A 540 -8.90 -3.36 31.02
C GLY A 540 -7.46 -3.44 31.53
N GLU A 541 -6.47 -3.12 30.70
CA GLU A 541 -5.04 -3.12 31.08
C GLU A 541 -4.71 -1.88 31.93
N LYS A 542 -4.09 -2.07 33.10
CA LYS A 542 -3.74 -0.98 34.02
C LYS A 542 -2.70 -0.01 33.46
N LYS A 543 -1.94 -0.43 32.45
CA LYS A 543 -0.85 0.36 31.85
C LYS A 543 -1.34 1.57 31.05
N TRP A 544 -2.62 1.68 30.74
CA TRP A 544 -3.17 2.76 29.92
C TRP A 544 -2.84 4.17 30.47
N ASP A 545 -2.81 4.37 31.79
CA ASP A 545 -2.56 5.67 32.41
C ASP A 545 -1.10 6.12 32.25
N GLU A 546 -0.15 5.20 32.38
CA GLU A 546 1.28 5.42 32.09
C GLU A 546 1.48 5.79 30.61
N THR A 547 0.90 4.98 29.70
CA THR A 547 0.98 5.21 28.25
C THR A 547 0.37 6.56 27.87
N LEU A 548 -0.78 6.91 28.43
CA LEU A 548 -1.40 8.21 28.24
C LEU A 548 -0.52 9.35 28.78
N GLY A 549 0.05 9.17 29.99
CA GLY A 549 0.94 10.14 30.61
C GLY A 549 2.16 10.46 29.75
N GLU A 550 2.78 9.46 29.13
CA GLU A 550 3.89 9.65 28.17
C GLU A 550 3.44 10.48 26.96
N ALA A 551 2.27 10.17 26.38
CA ALA A 551 1.73 10.91 25.25
C ALA A 551 1.43 12.39 25.62
N LEU A 552 0.79 12.61 26.77
CA LEU A 552 0.44 13.96 27.23
C LEU A 552 1.69 14.79 27.55
N THR A 553 2.70 14.20 28.20
CA THR A 553 3.95 14.88 28.48
C THR A 553 4.65 15.31 27.20
N LYS A 554 4.69 14.43 26.19
CA LYS A 554 5.28 14.75 24.90
C LYS A 554 4.47 15.79 24.13
N ALA A 555 3.13 15.72 24.15
CA ALA A 555 2.26 16.73 23.55
C ALA A 555 2.37 18.09 24.25
N GLU A 556 2.53 18.13 25.58
CA GLU A 556 2.76 19.36 26.37
C GLU A 556 4.05 20.08 25.95
N GLU A 557 5.12 19.34 25.66
CA GLU A 557 6.41 19.89 25.22
C GLU A 557 6.26 20.78 23.97
N TYR A 558 5.37 20.40 23.06
CA TYR A 558 5.06 21.14 21.82
C TYR A 558 3.78 21.96 21.89
N HIS A 559 3.03 21.86 22.99
CA HIS A 559 1.68 22.42 23.16
C HIS A 559 0.69 21.91 22.10
N PHE A 560 0.81 20.67 21.65
CA PHE A 560 -0.07 20.06 20.66
C PHE A 560 -1.40 19.63 21.30
N VAL A 561 -2.41 20.44 21.14
CA VAL A 561 -3.76 20.25 21.68
C VAL A 561 -4.57 19.31 20.80
N ARG A 562 -4.62 19.60 19.49
CA ARG A 562 -5.57 18.97 18.57
C ARG A 562 -5.26 17.54 18.23
N ILE A 563 -4.00 17.10 18.34
CA ILE A 563 -3.64 15.69 18.24
C ILE A 563 -4.34 14.82 19.29
N ILE A 564 -4.60 15.39 20.48
CA ILE A 564 -5.31 14.73 21.57
C ILE A 564 -6.82 14.84 21.37
N THR A 565 -7.29 16.08 21.15
CA THR A 565 -8.72 16.39 21.19
C THR A 565 -9.50 15.82 20.01
N ARG A 566 -8.82 15.53 18.88
CA ARG A 566 -9.41 14.81 17.75
C ARG A 566 -9.97 13.42 18.11
N GLU A 567 -9.47 12.81 19.18
CA GLU A 567 -9.99 11.52 19.63
C GLU A 567 -11.27 11.65 20.48
N GLY A 568 -11.73 12.86 20.76
CA GLY A 568 -13.05 13.24 21.27
C GLY A 568 -13.66 12.26 22.28
N ALA A 569 -14.76 11.63 21.90
CA ALA A 569 -15.50 10.69 22.75
C ALA A 569 -14.68 9.47 23.19
N ALA A 570 -13.68 9.08 22.40
CA ALA A 570 -12.83 7.93 22.71
C ALA A 570 -11.80 8.23 23.80
N ILE A 571 -11.21 9.44 23.81
CA ILE A 571 -10.17 9.82 24.77
C ILE A 571 -10.73 10.44 26.05
N ARG A 572 -11.92 11.04 25.99
CA ARG A 572 -12.55 11.76 27.10
C ARG A 572 -12.57 10.98 28.43
N PRO A 573 -12.98 9.69 28.47
CA PRO A 573 -12.97 8.92 29.71
C PRO A 573 -11.58 8.82 30.36
N LEU A 574 -10.55 8.68 29.53
CA LEU A 574 -9.17 8.56 29.98
C LEU A 574 -8.67 9.90 30.54
N LEU A 575 -8.98 11.04 29.89
CA LEU A 575 -8.61 12.36 30.37
C LEU A 575 -9.26 12.73 31.69
N LEU A 576 -10.45 12.19 31.98
CA LEU A 576 -11.14 12.36 33.25
C LEU A 576 -10.57 11.48 34.39
N ALA A 577 -10.03 10.33 34.04
CA ALA A 577 -9.56 9.31 35.00
C ALA A 577 -8.03 9.35 35.22
N THR A 578 -7.27 10.01 34.37
CA THR A 578 -5.80 10.02 34.43
C THR A 578 -5.24 10.66 35.68
N SER A 579 -4.17 10.04 36.20
CA SER A 579 -3.33 10.61 37.27
C SER A 579 -2.37 11.71 36.79
N TRP A 580 -2.16 11.84 35.49
CA TRP A 580 -1.25 12.82 34.89
C TRP A 580 -1.65 14.27 35.21
N LYS A 581 -0.65 15.11 35.44
CA LYS A 581 -0.82 16.55 35.70
C LYS A 581 0.15 17.37 34.86
N PRO A 582 -0.25 18.60 34.45
CA PRO A 582 0.66 19.53 33.78
C PRO A 582 1.95 19.76 34.54
N SER A 583 3.05 19.84 33.83
CA SER A 583 4.38 20.01 34.40
C SER A 583 4.53 21.37 35.07
N GLU A 584 4.98 21.40 36.31
CA GLU A 584 5.34 22.61 37.04
C GLU A 584 6.84 22.85 36.92
N VAL A 585 7.20 24.03 36.43
CA VAL A 585 8.60 24.43 36.24
C VAL A 585 8.96 25.48 37.32
N GLU A 586 9.59 25.02 38.40
CA GLU A 586 9.88 25.87 39.59
C GLU A 586 10.59 27.19 39.26
N LYS A 587 11.50 27.20 38.30
CA LYS A 587 12.25 28.40 37.90
C LYS A 587 11.61 29.20 36.76
N ASN A 588 10.45 28.80 36.24
CA ASN A 588 9.79 29.45 35.12
C ASN A 588 8.27 29.44 35.30
N PRO A 589 7.70 30.37 36.13
CA PRO A 589 6.26 30.45 36.33
C PRO A 589 5.46 30.70 35.05
N ALA A 590 6.06 31.38 34.07
CA ALA A 590 5.42 31.60 32.77
C ALA A 590 5.20 30.31 31.99
N GLN A 591 6.16 29.38 32.04
CA GLN A 591 6.02 28.06 31.44
C GLN A 591 4.97 27.23 32.16
N THR A 592 4.99 27.21 33.49
CA THR A 592 3.96 26.52 34.29
C THR A 592 2.53 27.06 33.93
N ARG A 593 2.38 28.36 33.75
CA ARG A 593 1.11 28.93 33.30
C ARG A 593 0.70 28.45 31.92
N LYS A 594 1.62 28.40 30.98
CA LYS A 594 1.39 27.85 29.61
C LYS A 594 0.97 26.39 29.64
N ASN A 595 1.63 25.55 30.46
CA ASN A 595 1.31 24.15 30.62
C ASN A 595 -0.13 23.95 31.19
N LYS A 596 -0.50 24.76 32.21
CA LYS A 596 -1.87 24.77 32.75
C LYS A 596 -2.91 25.23 31.71
N GLN A 597 -2.58 26.22 30.87
CA GLN A 597 -3.43 26.68 29.77
C GLN A 597 -3.57 25.59 28.68
N PHE A 598 -2.49 24.92 28.33
CA PHE A 598 -2.52 23.77 27.41
C PHE A 598 -3.52 22.71 27.90
N TRP A 599 -3.42 22.29 29.17
CA TRP A 599 -4.31 21.28 29.73
C TRP A 599 -5.78 21.70 29.73
N ALA A 600 -6.05 22.91 30.18
CA ALA A 600 -7.41 23.46 30.17
C ALA A 600 -8.00 23.46 28.75
N LYS A 601 -7.19 23.77 27.76
CA LYS A 601 -7.61 23.77 26.36
C LYS A 601 -7.85 22.36 25.82
N VAL A 602 -7.02 21.39 26.19
CA VAL A 602 -7.24 19.96 25.87
C VAL A 602 -8.60 19.51 26.40
N GLN A 603 -8.91 19.83 27.65
CA GLN A 603 -10.21 19.47 28.24
C GLN A 603 -11.39 20.11 27.52
N ASP A 604 -11.33 21.43 27.27
CA ASP A 604 -12.42 22.17 26.61
C ASP A 604 -12.66 21.70 25.16
N GLU A 605 -11.59 21.58 24.35
CA GLU A 605 -11.74 21.15 22.96
C GLU A 605 -12.17 19.68 22.87
N THR A 606 -11.72 18.80 23.78
CA THR A 606 -12.19 17.38 23.83
C THR A 606 -13.68 17.32 24.13
N GLU A 607 -14.16 18.14 25.03
CA GLU A 607 -15.60 18.20 25.36
C GLU A 607 -16.43 18.66 24.15
N LYS A 608 -15.94 19.66 23.40
CA LYS A 608 -16.58 20.12 22.14
C LYS A 608 -16.65 19.00 21.11
N MET A 609 -15.51 18.31 20.86
CA MET A 609 -15.46 17.18 19.93
C MET A 609 -16.40 16.05 20.34
N THR A 610 -16.48 15.75 21.62
CA THR A 610 -17.42 14.73 22.15
C THR A 610 -18.88 15.10 21.89
N ARG A 611 -19.23 16.39 21.98
CA ARG A 611 -20.58 16.88 21.66
C ARG A 611 -20.90 16.81 20.18
N PHE A 612 -19.95 17.16 19.32
CA PHE A 612 -20.14 17.08 17.87
C PHE A 612 -20.22 15.63 17.37
N TYR A 613 -19.39 14.75 17.94
CA TYR A 613 -19.23 13.36 17.46
C TYR A 613 -19.33 12.34 18.62
N PRO A 614 -20.49 12.19 19.25
CA PRO A 614 -20.63 11.31 20.42
C PRO A 614 -20.48 9.81 20.09
N ALA A 615 -20.63 9.44 18.82
CA ALA A 615 -20.47 8.08 18.32
C ALA A 615 -19.04 7.75 17.85
N TYR A 616 -18.13 8.74 17.84
CA TYR A 616 -16.77 8.55 17.33
C TYR A 616 -16.01 7.50 18.14
N LEU A 617 -15.51 6.48 17.43
CA LEU A 617 -14.87 5.28 17.97
C LEU A 617 -15.67 4.56 19.08
N LYS A 618 -16.95 4.80 19.14
CA LYS A 618 -17.81 4.03 20.03
C LYS A 618 -17.88 2.61 19.49
N ALA A 619 -17.31 1.66 20.24
CA ALA A 619 -17.37 0.26 19.88
C ALA A 619 -18.84 -0.12 19.66
N GLY A 620 -19.20 -0.37 18.41
CA GLY A 620 -20.44 -1.10 18.13
C GLY A 620 -20.34 -2.41 18.88
N VAL A 621 -21.45 -2.96 19.34
CA VAL A 621 -21.50 -4.37 19.69
C VAL A 621 -20.94 -5.08 18.47
N GLU A 622 -19.83 -5.84 18.61
CA GLU A 622 -19.31 -6.65 17.50
C GLU A 622 -20.51 -7.39 16.92
N GLU A 623 -20.81 -7.17 15.65
CA GLU A 623 -21.54 -8.15 14.89
C GLU A 623 -20.63 -9.37 14.88
N VAL A 624 -20.85 -10.26 15.81
CA VAL A 624 -20.16 -11.54 15.85
C VAL A 624 -20.60 -12.26 14.60
N ALA A 625 -19.79 -12.17 13.55
CA ALA A 625 -20.06 -12.85 12.29
C ALA A 625 -20.00 -14.36 12.54
N LEU A 626 -21.14 -14.91 12.94
CA LEU A 626 -21.35 -16.35 12.98
C LEU A 626 -21.70 -16.80 11.56
N SER A 627 -21.04 -17.86 11.07
CA SER A 627 -21.43 -18.48 9.80
C SER A 627 -22.88 -18.98 9.89
N ASP A 628 -23.55 -19.15 8.76
CA ASP A 628 -24.93 -19.69 8.70
C ASP A 628 -25.05 -21.02 9.46
N THR A 629 -24.04 -21.86 9.35
CA THR A 629 -23.96 -23.12 10.12
C THR A 629 -23.92 -22.87 11.63
N MET A 630 -23.13 -21.90 12.09
CA MET A 630 -23.04 -21.52 13.50
C MET A 630 -24.36 -20.93 14.01
N LEU A 631 -25.01 -20.07 13.21
CA LEU A 631 -26.32 -19.50 13.53
C LEU A 631 -27.41 -20.59 13.65
N ARG A 632 -27.42 -21.57 12.74
CA ARG A 632 -28.32 -22.72 12.79
C ARG A 632 -28.09 -23.56 14.03
N ILE A 633 -26.84 -23.90 14.35
CA ILE A 633 -26.49 -24.64 15.57
C ILE A 633 -26.95 -23.88 16.81
N LEU A 634 -26.73 -22.57 16.86
CA LEU A 634 -27.11 -21.73 17.99
C LEU A 634 -28.62 -21.64 18.17
N LYS A 635 -29.41 -21.52 17.09
CA LYS A 635 -30.88 -21.57 17.12
C LYS A 635 -31.39 -22.90 17.66
N LEU A 636 -30.88 -24.02 17.13
CA LEU A 636 -31.25 -25.35 17.61
C LEU A 636 -30.83 -25.60 19.08
N GLN A 637 -29.74 -24.96 19.52
CA GLN A 637 -29.36 -24.94 20.93
C GLN A 637 -30.34 -24.12 21.77
N ALA A 638 -30.83 -22.98 21.28
CA ALA A 638 -31.85 -22.18 21.94
C ALA A 638 -33.16 -22.95 22.08
N ASP A 639 -33.53 -23.74 21.06
CA ASP A 639 -34.70 -24.66 21.07
C ASP A 639 -34.51 -25.88 21.99
N GLY A 640 -33.44 -25.95 22.75
CA GLY A 640 -33.20 -27.00 23.76
C GLY A 640 -32.63 -28.30 23.23
N MET A 641 -32.31 -28.42 21.93
CA MET A 641 -31.81 -29.66 21.33
C MET A 641 -30.45 -30.11 21.89
N SER A 642 -30.26 -31.43 21.98
CA SER A 642 -28.98 -32.06 22.34
C SER A 642 -28.03 -32.04 21.13
N LYS A 643 -26.73 -32.17 21.39
CA LYS A 643 -25.70 -32.17 20.31
C LYS A 643 -25.90 -33.29 19.28
N GLU A 644 -26.41 -34.44 19.74
CA GLU A 644 -26.71 -35.60 18.89
C GLU A 644 -27.90 -35.31 17.97
N LYS A 645 -28.95 -34.65 18.49
CA LYS A 645 -30.11 -34.22 17.67
C LYS A 645 -29.73 -33.14 16.68
N ILE A 646 -28.89 -32.16 17.08
CA ILE A 646 -28.39 -31.12 16.19
C ILE A 646 -27.53 -31.72 15.07
N ALA A 647 -26.70 -32.73 15.40
CA ALA A 647 -25.90 -33.45 14.43
C ALA A 647 -26.73 -34.16 13.38
N ALA A 648 -27.82 -34.83 13.83
CA ALA A 648 -28.76 -35.50 12.93
C ALA A 648 -29.53 -34.51 12.06
N GLU A 649 -30.01 -33.39 12.63
CA GLU A 649 -30.80 -32.36 11.93
C GLU A 649 -29.97 -31.65 10.83
N LEU A 650 -28.69 -31.40 11.07
CA LEU A 650 -27.80 -30.68 10.16
C LEU A 650 -26.96 -31.62 9.29
N ASN A 651 -27.18 -32.93 9.30
CA ASN A 651 -26.37 -33.95 8.62
C ASN A 651 -24.86 -33.79 8.90
N MET A 652 -24.50 -33.58 10.17
CA MET A 652 -23.13 -33.37 10.62
C MET A 652 -22.73 -34.44 11.64
N THR A 653 -21.42 -34.61 11.86
CA THR A 653 -20.95 -35.43 12.99
C THR A 653 -21.09 -34.64 14.29
N THR A 654 -21.31 -35.38 15.42
CA THR A 654 -21.34 -34.77 16.77
C THR A 654 -20.02 -34.07 17.11
N ALA A 655 -18.89 -34.51 16.55
CA ALA A 655 -17.58 -33.85 16.66
C ALA A 655 -17.58 -32.47 16.02
N ASN A 656 -18.15 -32.35 14.80
CA ASN A 656 -18.26 -31.05 14.09
C ASN A 656 -19.21 -30.10 14.85
N VAL A 657 -20.34 -30.57 15.35
CA VAL A 657 -21.23 -29.75 16.17
C VAL A 657 -20.51 -29.25 17.42
N LYS A 658 -19.72 -30.11 18.09
CA LYS A 658 -18.88 -29.72 19.23
C LYS A 658 -17.86 -28.65 18.87
N TYR A 659 -17.17 -28.80 17.75
CA TYR A 659 -16.22 -27.83 17.23
C TYR A 659 -16.87 -26.46 16.97
N HIS A 660 -17.97 -26.43 16.21
CA HIS A 660 -18.71 -25.18 15.96
C HIS A 660 -19.25 -24.56 17.22
N THR A 661 -19.73 -25.34 18.16
CA THR A 661 -20.20 -24.87 19.48
C THR A 661 -19.08 -24.19 20.28
N GLN A 662 -17.86 -24.76 20.27
CA GLN A 662 -16.71 -24.12 20.91
C GLN A 662 -16.31 -22.80 20.21
N GLN A 663 -16.35 -22.77 18.89
CA GLN A 663 -16.11 -21.54 18.13
C GLN A 663 -17.19 -20.46 18.40
N ILE A 664 -18.47 -20.86 18.53
CA ILE A 664 -19.56 -19.95 18.92
C ILE A 664 -19.28 -19.37 20.32
N TYR A 665 -18.92 -20.20 21.29
CA TYR A 665 -18.65 -19.74 22.66
C TYR A 665 -17.44 -18.78 22.69
N LYS A 666 -16.37 -19.10 21.97
CA LYS A 666 -15.19 -18.25 21.83
C LYS A 666 -15.55 -16.91 21.23
N ARG A 667 -16.34 -16.90 20.15
CA ARG A 667 -16.73 -15.66 19.43
C ARG A 667 -17.71 -14.80 20.22
N LEU A 668 -18.62 -15.44 21.02
CA LEU A 668 -19.55 -14.72 21.89
C LEU A 668 -18.93 -14.31 23.23
N GLY A 669 -17.70 -14.75 23.53
CA GLY A 669 -17.02 -14.47 24.81
C GLY A 669 -17.67 -15.16 26.01
N VAL A 670 -18.26 -16.36 25.81
CA VAL A 670 -19.00 -17.11 26.84
C VAL A 670 -18.44 -18.52 27.02
N SER A 671 -18.74 -19.15 28.17
CA SER A 671 -18.19 -20.47 28.50
C SER A 671 -19.20 -21.62 28.43
N ASN A 672 -20.50 -21.32 28.23
CA ASN A 672 -21.55 -22.33 28.28
C ASN A 672 -22.75 -22.01 27.38
N LYS A 673 -23.64 -23.02 27.18
CA LYS A 673 -24.81 -22.93 26.29
C LYS A 673 -25.77 -21.81 26.71
N ALA A 674 -26.08 -21.70 28.01
CA ALA A 674 -27.02 -20.68 28.49
C ALA A 674 -26.48 -19.26 28.24
N GLY A 675 -25.19 -19.04 28.52
CA GLY A 675 -24.52 -17.78 28.21
C GLY A 675 -24.52 -17.46 26.71
N ALA A 676 -24.31 -18.46 25.85
CA ALA A 676 -24.30 -18.27 24.39
C ALA A 676 -25.68 -17.86 23.86
N VAL A 677 -26.75 -18.52 24.33
CA VAL A 677 -28.13 -18.18 23.92
C VAL A 677 -28.53 -16.78 24.42
N MET A 678 -28.19 -16.46 25.68
CA MET A 678 -28.49 -15.15 26.25
C MET A 678 -27.74 -14.03 25.55
N GLU A 679 -26.46 -14.21 25.27
CA GLU A 679 -25.64 -13.22 24.61
C GLU A 679 -26.05 -13.04 23.13
N ALA A 680 -26.40 -14.13 22.46
CA ALA A 680 -26.91 -14.09 21.08
C ALA A 680 -28.28 -13.38 21.00
N GLY A 681 -29.16 -13.58 21.96
CA GLY A 681 -30.44 -12.84 22.07
C GLY A 681 -30.22 -11.33 22.28
N LYS A 682 -29.29 -10.96 23.19
CA LYS A 682 -28.91 -9.54 23.40
C LYS A 682 -28.37 -8.87 22.15
N ARG A 683 -27.70 -9.63 21.28
CA ARG A 683 -27.09 -9.15 20.01
C ARG A 683 -28.02 -9.27 18.81
N GLY A 684 -29.22 -9.80 18.98
CA GLY A 684 -30.20 -9.99 17.91
C GLY A 684 -29.77 -11.02 16.84
N LEU A 685 -28.95 -12.01 17.22
CA LEU A 685 -28.48 -13.07 16.32
C LEU A 685 -29.46 -14.25 16.22
N ILE A 686 -30.32 -14.40 17.23
CA ILE A 686 -31.35 -15.44 17.31
C ILE A 686 -32.62 -14.86 17.92
#